data_998d0beda7468d717d79fc7336401fd8
#
_entry.id   998d0beda7468d717d79fc7336401fd8
#
_cell.length_a   1.000
_cell.length_b   1.000
_cell.length_c   1.000
_cell.angle_alpha   90.00
_cell.angle_beta   90.00
_cell.angle_gamma   90.00
#
_symmetry.space_group_name_H-M   'P 1'
#
loop_
_entity.id
_entity.type
_entity.pdbx_description
1 polymer ?
#
loop_
_entity_poly.entity_id
_entity_poly.type
_entity_poly.pdbx_seq_one_letter_code
_entity_poly.pdbx_strand_id
1 'polypeptide(L)'
;NTNQFTQKTMEALQRAQQIAVEYQHMQVDEEHMLLSLTEDAKALIPQLLTRCGISVDAFRAALNDALSRIPRVSGPGREADKVYISPDFEKALLEAENRAKQMKDEYLSVEHVFLGIASKPNAHVKEILTRMGYDEKKFLKELSGVRGATRVTTDNPEETYDALKKYGSDLVEMARQHKLDPVIGRDSEIRNVIRILSRKTKNNPVLIGEPGVGKTAIAEGLAQRIVRGDVPDSLKDKTIFSLDMGSLIAGAKFRGEFEERLKAVLAEIKRSEGRILLFIDELHTIVGAGKADGAMDAGNLLKPMLARGELHCIGATTLNEYRQYIEKDAALERRFQPVMVGEPSVEDTIAILRGLKERYEVFHGVKIQDNALIAAATLSNRYITDRFLPDKAIDLVDEACAMIRTEIDSMPTEMDDINRHIMQLEIEEAALKKDDDELTKARLAEVQKELAEQRDEFNQMKAKWESEKNAITKVNKLREEIERVNAEMERAERQYDLNKAAELKYGELPKLKKELAAEEAIAEKSKGEDSLLRDKVTEEEIARIVGRWTGIPVAKLMEGEREKLLHLEDTLHQRVIGQDEAVKRVSEAILRSRAGIQDPNRPLGSFLFLGPTGVGKTELAKALAQALFDDEKNMVRIDMSEYMEKFSVSRLIGAPPGYVGYDEGGQLTEAVRRHPYSVVLFDEVEKAHPDVFNVLLQVLDDGRITDSQGRTVDFKNTILIMTSNLGSEYILNGIANDDITPEARAQVDALLKTHFRPEFLNRIDEIVYYKPLTKEQISKIVLLMLDSLNKRLADRQLKVELTDAAMNAVIDQGFDPVYGARPLKRFIQSKIETLVAKHIIAADVKPGDTLTIDVNENGELYMRW
;
A
#
# COMPACT_ATOMS: atom_id res chain seq x y z
N ASN A 1 51.63 7.32 -17.66
CA ASN A 1 50.98 8.19 -16.62
C ASN A 1 49.63 7.59 -16.25
N THR A 2 49.63 6.76 -15.23
CA THR A 2 48.43 6.04 -14.78
C THR A 2 47.29 6.95 -14.29
N ASN A 3 47.58 8.21 -14.01
CA ASN A 3 46.59 9.19 -13.55
C ASN A 3 45.55 9.61 -14.63
N GLN A 4 45.80 9.23 -15.86
CA GLN A 4 44.91 9.53 -17.00
C GLN A 4 44.07 8.31 -17.43
N PHE A 5 44.15 7.17 -16.72
CA PHE A 5 43.37 5.99 -17.01
C PHE A 5 42.02 6.09 -16.35
N THR A 6 41.00 5.62 -17.05
CA THR A 6 39.67 5.47 -16.43
C THR A 6 39.70 4.37 -15.38
N GLN A 7 38.76 4.39 -14.45
CA GLN A 7 38.65 3.38 -13.41
C GLN A 7 38.57 1.95 -13.97
N LYS A 8 37.78 1.77 -15.03
CA LYS A 8 37.67 0.45 -15.70
C LYS A 8 38.92 0.04 -16.44
N THR A 9 39.65 0.97 -16.99
CA THR A 9 40.97 0.68 -17.62
C THR A 9 41.95 0.21 -16.54
N MET A 10 41.96 0.85 -15.37
CA MET A 10 42.80 0.43 -14.24
C MET A 10 42.41 -0.95 -13.71
N GLU A 11 41.13 -1.20 -13.56
CA GLU A 11 40.62 -2.53 -13.14
C GLU A 11 41.01 -3.62 -14.16
N ALA A 12 40.86 -3.33 -15.45
CA ALA A 12 41.20 -4.25 -16.51
C ALA A 12 42.72 -4.54 -16.53
N LEU A 13 43.55 -3.54 -16.31
CA LEU A 13 44.99 -3.72 -16.21
C LEU A 13 45.41 -4.57 -15.01
N GLN A 14 44.81 -4.32 -13.85
CA GLN A 14 45.06 -5.12 -12.66
C GLN A 14 44.62 -6.60 -12.87
N ARG A 15 43.47 -6.81 -13.52
CA ARG A 15 43.02 -8.15 -13.86
C ARG A 15 43.93 -8.83 -14.88
N ALA A 16 44.44 -8.09 -15.85
CA ALA A 16 45.42 -8.62 -16.80
C ALA A 16 46.73 -9.08 -16.11
N GLN A 17 47.20 -8.31 -15.11
CA GLN A 17 48.31 -8.73 -14.25
C GLN A 17 48.02 -10.03 -13.47
N GLN A 18 46.83 -10.14 -12.89
CA GLN A 18 46.42 -11.37 -12.23
C GLN A 18 46.39 -12.57 -13.18
N ILE A 19 45.87 -12.40 -14.39
CA ILE A 19 45.85 -13.44 -15.41
C ILE A 19 47.24 -13.86 -15.78
N ALA A 20 48.18 -12.92 -15.93
CA ALA A 20 49.57 -13.22 -16.18
C ALA A 20 50.22 -14.05 -15.04
N VAL A 21 49.89 -13.73 -13.80
CA VAL A 21 50.32 -14.51 -12.62
C VAL A 21 49.71 -15.91 -12.60
N GLU A 22 48.43 -16.05 -12.90
CA GLU A 22 47.71 -17.34 -12.99
C GLU A 22 48.34 -18.26 -14.03
N TYR A 23 48.74 -17.72 -15.18
CA TYR A 23 49.44 -18.47 -16.23
C TYR A 23 50.93 -18.65 -16.00
N GLN A 24 51.49 -18.13 -14.92
CA GLN A 24 52.93 -18.12 -14.63
C GLN A 24 53.78 -17.42 -15.69
N HIS A 25 53.29 -16.35 -16.26
CA HIS A 25 54.02 -15.53 -17.21
C HIS A 25 54.72 -14.37 -16.46
N MET A 26 55.92 -13.96 -16.98
CA MET A 26 56.71 -12.88 -16.38
C MET A 26 56.30 -11.51 -16.87
N GLN A 27 55.55 -11.46 -17.92
CA GLN A 27 55.11 -10.20 -18.58
C GLN A 27 53.61 -10.19 -18.82
N VAL A 28 53.01 -9.02 -18.63
CA VAL A 28 51.64 -8.75 -19.12
C VAL A 28 51.73 -8.35 -20.57
N ASP A 29 51.15 -9.14 -21.43
CA ASP A 29 51.11 -8.85 -22.87
C ASP A 29 49.70 -8.50 -23.33
N GLU A 30 49.54 -8.21 -24.60
CA GLU A 30 48.24 -7.81 -25.22
C GLU A 30 47.18 -8.88 -25.04
N GLU A 31 47.54 -10.18 -25.07
CA GLU A 31 46.60 -11.30 -24.87
C GLU A 31 45.97 -11.28 -23.48
N HIS A 32 46.77 -11.00 -22.46
CA HIS A 32 46.27 -10.88 -21.09
C HIS A 32 45.27 -9.72 -20.96
N MET A 33 45.60 -8.58 -21.58
CA MET A 33 44.72 -7.42 -21.54
C MET A 33 43.42 -7.64 -22.31
N LEU A 34 43.48 -8.25 -23.49
CA LEU A 34 42.29 -8.58 -24.27
C LEU A 34 41.40 -9.57 -23.56
N LEU A 35 41.99 -10.55 -22.87
CA LEU A 35 41.26 -11.50 -22.08
C LEU A 35 40.52 -10.83 -20.90
N SER A 36 41.21 -9.90 -20.23
CA SER A 36 40.64 -9.09 -19.16
C SER A 36 39.48 -8.21 -19.66
N LEU A 37 39.66 -7.54 -20.79
CA LEU A 37 38.62 -6.67 -21.39
C LEU A 37 37.36 -7.42 -21.82
N THR A 38 37.47 -8.72 -22.06
CA THR A 38 36.36 -9.57 -22.54
C THR A 38 35.79 -10.50 -21.46
N GLU A 39 36.23 -10.38 -20.20
CA GLU A 39 35.83 -11.27 -19.11
C GLU A 39 34.35 -11.08 -18.75
N ASP A 40 33.88 -9.83 -18.64
CA ASP A 40 32.49 -9.51 -18.37
C ASP A 40 31.76 -9.34 -19.70
N ALA A 41 30.82 -10.23 -19.99
CA ALA A 41 30.01 -10.18 -21.21
C ALA A 41 29.18 -8.91 -21.36
N LYS A 42 28.91 -8.21 -20.27
CA LYS A 42 28.16 -6.94 -20.26
C LYS A 42 29.05 -5.71 -20.45
N ALA A 43 30.36 -5.87 -20.43
CA ALA A 43 31.29 -4.76 -20.62
C ALA A 43 31.26 -4.22 -22.06
N LEU A 44 31.80 -3.02 -22.27
CA LEU A 44 31.77 -2.33 -23.56
C LEU A 44 32.42 -3.11 -24.71
N ILE A 45 33.61 -3.64 -24.49
CA ILE A 45 34.35 -4.32 -25.54
C ILE A 45 33.66 -5.61 -26.03
N PRO A 46 33.19 -6.52 -25.18
CA PRO A 46 32.41 -7.68 -25.64
C PRO A 46 31.16 -7.29 -26.40
N GLN A 47 30.45 -6.25 -26.00
CA GLN A 47 29.27 -5.78 -26.71
C GLN A 47 29.60 -5.24 -28.10
N LEU A 48 30.68 -4.48 -28.24
CA LEU A 48 31.13 -3.95 -29.50
C LEU A 48 31.61 -5.07 -30.46
N LEU A 49 32.32 -6.05 -29.94
CA LEU A 49 32.74 -7.22 -30.73
C LEU A 49 31.55 -8.01 -31.25
N THR A 50 30.54 -8.20 -30.42
CA THR A 50 29.30 -8.90 -30.81
C THR A 50 28.57 -8.12 -31.91
N ARG A 51 28.48 -6.80 -31.81
CA ARG A 51 27.89 -5.95 -32.85
C ARG A 51 28.67 -5.96 -34.16
N CYS A 52 29.99 -6.17 -34.09
CA CYS A 52 30.85 -6.35 -35.26
C CYS A 52 30.75 -7.75 -35.88
N GLY A 53 29.97 -8.65 -35.31
CA GLY A 53 29.82 -10.01 -35.79
C GLY A 53 30.93 -10.97 -35.34
N ILE A 54 31.70 -10.62 -34.33
CA ILE A 54 32.76 -11.42 -33.74
C ILE A 54 32.20 -12.17 -32.53
N SER A 55 32.34 -13.51 -32.52
CA SER A 55 31.97 -14.30 -31.34
C SER A 55 32.96 -14.07 -30.20
N VAL A 56 32.51 -13.56 -29.10
CA VAL A 56 33.33 -13.32 -27.90
C VAL A 56 33.89 -14.62 -27.34
N ASP A 57 33.12 -15.67 -27.32
CA ASP A 57 33.56 -17.00 -26.83
C ASP A 57 34.68 -17.56 -27.68
N ALA A 58 34.54 -17.49 -29.00
CA ALA A 58 35.57 -17.90 -29.96
C ALA A 58 36.85 -17.04 -29.85
N PHE A 59 36.68 -15.76 -29.64
CA PHE A 59 37.79 -14.83 -29.44
C PHE A 59 38.55 -15.15 -28.15
N ARG A 60 37.85 -15.37 -27.05
CA ARG A 60 38.45 -15.75 -25.77
C ARG A 60 39.13 -17.10 -25.83
N ALA A 61 38.53 -18.08 -26.52
CA ALA A 61 39.14 -19.40 -26.74
C ALA A 61 40.47 -19.30 -27.50
N ALA A 62 40.51 -18.47 -28.54
CA ALA A 62 41.73 -18.20 -29.31
C ALA A 62 42.79 -17.50 -28.45
N LEU A 63 42.43 -16.57 -27.59
CA LEU A 63 43.35 -15.94 -26.64
C LEU A 63 43.92 -16.90 -25.61
N ASN A 64 43.10 -17.77 -25.05
CA ASN A 64 43.53 -18.79 -24.11
C ASN A 64 44.49 -19.80 -24.75
N ASP A 65 44.22 -20.18 -26.00
CA ASP A 65 45.12 -21.05 -26.80
C ASP A 65 46.49 -20.37 -27.02
N ALA A 66 46.49 -19.10 -27.39
CA ALA A 66 47.71 -18.33 -27.55
C ALA A 66 48.49 -18.19 -26.22
N LEU A 67 47.81 -17.93 -25.11
CA LEU A 67 48.44 -17.88 -23.80
C LEU A 67 49.02 -19.23 -23.36
N SER A 68 48.41 -20.32 -23.68
CA SER A 68 48.92 -21.68 -23.37
C SER A 68 50.25 -22.00 -24.08
N ARG A 69 50.53 -21.31 -25.20
CA ARG A 69 51.77 -21.48 -25.98
C ARG A 69 52.92 -20.63 -25.49
N ILE A 70 52.66 -19.62 -24.65
CA ILE A 70 53.70 -18.78 -24.07
C ILE A 70 54.45 -19.56 -22.98
N PRO A 71 55.80 -19.56 -22.94
CA PRO A 71 56.57 -20.25 -21.98
C PRO A 71 56.23 -19.85 -20.52
N ARG A 72 56.01 -20.82 -19.67
CA ARG A 72 55.77 -20.63 -18.24
C ARG A 72 57.11 -20.59 -17.51
N VAL A 73 57.26 -19.66 -16.58
CA VAL A 73 58.47 -19.53 -15.77
C VAL A 73 58.16 -20.02 -14.34
N SER A 74 58.79 -21.10 -13.93
CA SER A 74 58.69 -21.64 -12.58
C SER A 74 60.08 -21.83 -11.98
N GLY A 75 60.31 -21.38 -10.76
CA GLY A 75 61.61 -21.61 -10.07
C GLY A 75 61.83 -20.67 -8.89
N PRO A 76 62.82 -21.00 -7.98
CA PRO A 76 63.19 -20.19 -6.87
C PRO A 76 63.89 -18.92 -7.37
N GLY A 77 63.27 -17.80 -7.28
CA GLY A 77 63.69 -16.51 -7.79
C GLY A 77 62.59 -15.70 -8.43
N ARG A 78 61.40 -16.26 -8.58
CA ARG A 78 60.20 -15.56 -9.02
C ARG A 78 59.57 -14.82 -7.84
N GLU A 79 59.70 -13.49 -7.86
CA GLU A 79 58.86 -12.68 -6.98
C GLU A 79 57.44 -12.73 -7.56
N ALA A 80 56.56 -13.39 -6.85
CA ALA A 80 55.18 -13.68 -7.31
C ALA A 80 54.37 -12.41 -7.68
N ASP A 81 54.79 -11.27 -7.19
CA ASP A 81 54.07 -9.97 -7.32
C ASP A 81 54.67 -8.99 -8.33
N LYS A 82 55.77 -9.33 -9.00
CA LYS A 82 56.43 -8.46 -9.99
C LYS A 82 56.21 -9.02 -11.39
N VAL A 83 55.18 -8.48 -12.06
CA VAL A 83 54.92 -8.73 -13.46
C VAL A 83 55.18 -7.42 -14.26
N TYR A 84 55.99 -7.52 -15.26
CA TYR A 84 56.35 -6.37 -16.09
C TYR A 84 55.47 -6.32 -17.33
N ILE A 85 55.26 -5.06 -17.87
CA ILE A 85 54.51 -4.86 -19.11
C ILE A 85 55.46 -5.24 -20.26
N SER A 86 54.98 -6.03 -21.25
CA SER A 86 55.75 -6.38 -22.41
C SER A 86 56.05 -5.14 -23.31
N PRO A 87 57.16 -5.13 -24.07
CA PRO A 87 57.45 -4.02 -25.00
C PRO A 87 56.33 -3.81 -26.03
N ASP A 88 55.72 -4.89 -26.50
CA ASP A 88 54.61 -4.80 -27.47
C ASP A 88 53.36 -4.18 -26.88
N PHE A 89 53.03 -4.55 -25.66
CA PHE A 89 51.89 -3.94 -24.94
C PHE A 89 52.16 -2.48 -24.58
N GLU A 90 53.42 -2.12 -24.27
CA GLU A 90 53.80 -0.73 -24.04
C GLU A 90 53.61 0.12 -25.29
N LYS A 91 53.97 -0.40 -26.45
CA LYS A 91 53.70 0.27 -27.74
C LYS A 91 52.22 0.43 -28.02
N ALA A 92 51.43 -0.61 -27.68
CA ALA A 92 49.96 -0.53 -27.81
C ALA A 92 49.36 0.52 -26.90
N LEU A 93 49.84 0.67 -25.66
CA LEU A 93 49.39 1.71 -24.75
C LEU A 93 49.73 3.11 -25.22
N LEU A 94 50.91 3.32 -25.85
CA LEU A 94 51.29 4.59 -26.46
C LEU A 94 50.37 4.95 -27.64
N GLU A 95 50.03 3.96 -28.46
CA GLU A 95 49.05 4.15 -29.53
C GLU A 95 47.66 4.45 -29.01
N ALA A 96 47.27 3.84 -27.89
CA ALA A 96 46.03 4.14 -27.20
C ALA A 96 45.98 5.60 -26.73
N GLU A 97 47.07 6.14 -26.22
CA GLU A 97 47.16 7.56 -25.86
C GLU A 97 47.02 8.48 -27.09
N ASN A 98 47.62 8.09 -28.23
CA ASN A 98 47.46 8.82 -29.46
C ASN A 98 46.02 8.81 -29.98
N ARG A 99 45.36 7.69 -29.89
CA ARG A 99 43.92 7.54 -30.23
C ARG A 99 43.04 8.41 -29.33
N ALA A 100 43.30 8.45 -28.02
CA ALA A 100 42.58 9.32 -27.09
C ALA A 100 42.72 10.80 -27.46
N LYS A 101 43.95 11.24 -27.81
CA LYS A 101 44.21 12.59 -28.26
C LYS A 101 43.50 12.92 -29.59
N GLN A 102 43.50 12.00 -30.55
CA GLN A 102 42.78 12.16 -31.82
C GLN A 102 41.26 12.30 -31.60
N MET A 103 40.71 11.59 -30.65
CA MET A 103 39.31 11.67 -30.27
C MET A 103 39.00 12.87 -29.34
N LYS A 104 40.02 13.62 -28.94
CA LYS A 104 39.95 14.77 -28.01
C LYS A 104 39.42 14.38 -26.63
N ASP A 105 39.79 13.19 -26.18
CA ASP A 105 39.44 12.65 -24.87
C ASP A 105 40.54 12.99 -23.85
N GLU A 106 40.12 13.26 -22.60
CA GLU A 106 41.06 13.65 -21.51
C GLU A 106 41.60 12.42 -20.78
N TYR A 107 40.84 11.33 -20.79
CA TYR A 107 41.18 10.07 -20.13
C TYR A 107 41.32 8.93 -21.11
N LEU A 108 42.15 7.98 -20.76
CA LEU A 108 42.39 6.77 -21.53
C LEU A 108 41.38 5.68 -21.05
N SER A 109 40.41 5.38 -21.89
CA SER A 109 39.36 4.38 -21.60
C SER A 109 39.66 3.03 -22.26
N VAL A 110 38.85 2.03 -21.97
CA VAL A 110 39.01 0.65 -22.46
C VAL A 110 38.96 0.57 -23.97
N GLU A 111 38.15 1.39 -24.65
CA GLU A 111 38.07 1.43 -26.10
C GLU A 111 39.38 1.97 -26.75
N HIS A 112 40.04 2.92 -26.12
CA HIS A 112 41.34 3.41 -26.58
C HIS A 112 42.43 2.33 -26.48
N VAL A 113 42.43 1.57 -25.37
CA VAL A 113 43.35 0.46 -25.17
C VAL A 113 43.12 -0.63 -26.23
N PHE A 114 41.86 -0.98 -26.48
CA PHE A 114 41.53 -1.98 -27.50
C PHE A 114 41.96 -1.50 -28.90
N LEU A 115 41.67 -0.28 -29.25
CA LEU A 115 42.10 0.30 -30.54
C LEU A 115 43.63 0.39 -30.67
N GLY A 116 44.32 0.67 -29.58
CA GLY A 116 45.80 0.69 -29.55
C GLY A 116 46.39 -0.69 -29.80
N ILE A 117 45.83 -1.70 -29.16
CA ILE A 117 46.21 -3.11 -29.38
C ILE A 117 45.91 -3.56 -30.82
N ALA A 118 44.71 -3.23 -31.32
CA ALA A 118 44.30 -3.60 -32.68
C ALA A 118 45.13 -2.89 -33.75
N SER A 119 45.62 -1.65 -33.50
CA SER A 119 46.49 -0.91 -34.42
C SER A 119 47.93 -1.42 -34.47
N LYS A 120 48.44 -1.86 -33.31
CA LYS A 120 49.80 -2.37 -33.19
C LYS A 120 49.81 -3.73 -32.49
N PRO A 121 49.18 -4.74 -33.08
CA PRO A 121 49.09 -6.07 -32.47
C PRO A 121 50.42 -6.81 -32.54
N ASN A 122 50.69 -7.64 -31.54
CA ASN A 122 51.76 -8.60 -31.62
C ASN A 122 51.41 -9.74 -32.62
N ALA A 123 52.31 -10.65 -32.87
CA ALA A 123 52.11 -11.71 -33.89
C ALA A 123 50.87 -12.57 -33.59
N HIS A 124 50.63 -12.97 -32.35
CA HIS A 124 49.49 -13.82 -31.96
C HIS A 124 48.17 -13.03 -32.07
N VAL A 125 48.09 -11.86 -31.58
CA VAL A 125 46.88 -11.01 -31.60
C VAL A 125 46.55 -10.62 -33.04
N LYS A 126 47.52 -10.31 -33.89
CA LYS A 126 47.33 -10.02 -35.30
C LYS A 126 46.70 -11.22 -36.05
N GLU A 127 47.19 -12.41 -35.78
CA GLU A 127 46.61 -13.64 -36.36
C GLU A 127 45.18 -13.84 -35.90
N ILE A 128 44.90 -13.66 -34.61
CA ILE A 128 43.56 -13.84 -34.05
C ILE A 128 42.58 -12.80 -34.63
N LEU A 129 42.95 -11.55 -34.67
CA LEU A 129 42.09 -10.48 -35.23
C LEU A 129 41.80 -10.71 -36.72
N THR A 130 42.80 -11.12 -37.49
CA THR A 130 42.64 -11.39 -38.93
C THR A 130 41.70 -12.59 -39.14
N ARG A 131 41.88 -13.64 -38.34
CA ARG A 131 41.03 -14.84 -38.42
C ARG A 131 39.58 -14.58 -38.02
N MET A 132 39.33 -13.70 -37.03
CA MET A 132 37.99 -13.33 -36.56
C MET A 132 37.31 -12.32 -37.47
N GLY A 133 38.01 -11.76 -38.46
CA GLY A 133 37.41 -10.81 -39.39
C GLY A 133 37.23 -9.40 -38.78
N TYR A 134 38.11 -9.01 -37.87
CA TYR A 134 38.07 -7.66 -37.25
C TYR A 134 38.29 -6.59 -38.33
N ASP A 135 37.38 -5.58 -38.38
CA ASP A 135 37.45 -4.40 -39.19
C ASP A 135 37.38 -3.14 -38.31
N GLU A 136 38.43 -2.36 -38.31
CA GLU A 136 38.53 -1.13 -37.49
C GLU A 136 37.43 -0.13 -37.84
N LYS A 137 37.10 0.02 -39.13
CA LYS A 137 36.05 0.95 -39.55
C LYS A 137 34.68 0.57 -39.00
N LYS A 138 34.36 -0.71 -39.01
CA LYS A 138 33.12 -1.21 -38.47
C LYS A 138 33.08 -1.06 -36.96
N PHE A 139 34.20 -1.35 -36.27
CA PHE A 139 34.31 -1.17 -34.82
C PHE A 139 34.14 0.30 -34.43
N LEU A 140 34.78 1.23 -35.12
CA LEU A 140 34.66 2.68 -34.89
C LEU A 140 33.22 3.17 -35.13
N LYS A 141 32.53 2.64 -36.12
CA LYS A 141 31.13 2.94 -36.40
C LYS A 141 30.23 2.49 -35.24
N GLU A 142 30.41 1.27 -34.76
CA GLU A 142 29.65 0.75 -33.63
C GLU A 142 29.98 1.49 -32.33
N LEU A 143 31.24 1.80 -32.11
CA LEU A 143 31.67 2.63 -30.96
C LEU A 143 31.03 4.02 -31.01
N SER A 144 31.01 4.67 -32.16
CA SER A 144 30.33 5.94 -32.34
C SER A 144 28.83 5.86 -32.10
N GLY A 145 28.21 4.76 -32.46
CA GLY A 145 26.79 4.50 -32.18
C GLY A 145 26.47 4.36 -30.67
N VAL A 146 27.38 3.76 -29.93
CA VAL A 146 27.22 3.60 -28.47
C VAL A 146 27.64 4.85 -27.71
N ARG A 147 28.76 5.40 -28.07
CA ARG A 147 29.38 6.54 -27.40
C ARG A 147 28.67 7.87 -27.71
N GLY A 148 28.08 7.99 -28.89
CA GLY A 148 27.50 9.24 -29.38
C GLY A 148 28.56 10.32 -29.60
N ALA A 149 28.19 11.57 -29.31
CA ALA A 149 29.09 12.70 -29.36
C ALA A 149 29.85 12.95 -28.04
N THR A 150 29.69 12.06 -27.06
CA THR A 150 30.22 12.19 -25.71
C THR A 150 31.74 12.02 -25.72
N ARG A 151 32.45 12.95 -25.09
CA ARG A 151 33.90 12.86 -24.88
C ARG A 151 34.20 12.24 -23.52
N VAL A 152 35.34 11.56 -23.42
CA VAL A 152 35.80 10.99 -22.14
C VAL A 152 36.48 12.11 -21.35
N THR A 153 35.70 12.76 -20.50
CA THR A 153 36.15 13.87 -19.65
C THR A 153 36.17 13.48 -18.17
N THR A 154 35.75 12.28 -17.86
CA THR A 154 35.71 11.73 -16.51
C THR A 154 36.41 10.39 -16.43
N ASP A 155 36.69 9.94 -15.22
CA ASP A 155 37.28 8.64 -14.92
C ASP A 155 36.32 7.46 -15.06
N ASN A 156 35.01 7.72 -15.26
CA ASN A 156 33.99 6.68 -15.46
C ASN A 156 33.06 6.98 -16.66
N PRO A 157 33.57 6.99 -17.91
CA PRO A 157 32.80 7.39 -19.09
C PRO A 157 31.74 6.41 -19.54
N GLU A 158 31.90 5.11 -19.20
CA GLU A 158 30.94 4.08 -19.64
C GLU A 158 29.55 4.26 -19.02
N GLU A 159 29.43 4.98 -17.91
CA GLU A 159 28.13 5.31 -17.32
C GLU A 159 27.30 6.23 -18.20
N THR A 160 27.92 7.00 -19.07
CA THR A 160 27.23 7.93 -19.96
C THR A 160 26.95 7.34 -21.35
N TYR A 161 27.57 6.21 -21.67
CA TYR A 161 27.35 5.57 -22.97
C TYR A 161 25.99 4.85 -22.99
N ASP A 162 25.32 4.91 -24.15
CA ASP A 162 24.00 4.32 -24.34
C ASP A 162 22.96 4.84 -23.32
N ALA A 163 23.04 6.14 -23.03
CA ALA A 163 22.30 6.78 -21.94
C ALA A 163 20.79 6.56 -22.00
N LEU A 164 20.19 6.55 -23.20
CA LEU A 164 18.75 6.34 -23.35
C LEU A 164 18.30 4.95 -22.88
N LYS A 165 19.11 3.93 -23.11
CA LYS A 165 18.79 2.57 -22.65
C LYS A 165 19.03 2.36 -21.17
N LYS A 166 20.03 3.04 -20.61
CA LYS A 166 20.40 2.92 -19.20
C LYS A 166 19.46 3.67 -18.25
N TYR A 167 18.99 4.85 -18.66
CA TYR A 167 18.34 5.82 -17.79
C TYR A 167 16.86 6.04 -18.10
N GLY A 168 16.27 5.18 -18.86
CA GLY A 168 14.84 5.27 -19.15
C GLY A 168 14.37 4.19 -20.13
N SER A 169 13.14 4.34 -20.57
CA SER A 169 12.47 3.41 -21.47
C SER A 169 11.75 4.15 -22.59
N ASP A 170 11.72 3.55 -23.78
CA ASP A 170 10.94 4.01 -24.92
C ASP A 170 9.51 3.47 -24.82
N LEU A 171 8.57 4.35 -24.50
CA LEU A 171 7.16 3.98 -24.36
C LEU A 171 6.54 3.55 -25.70
N VAL A 172 6.96 4.11 -26.81
CA VAL A 172 6.45 3.75 -28.14
C VAL A 172 6.89 2.34 -28.50
N GLU A 173 8.13 1.98 -28.20
CA GLU A 173 8.62 0.60 -28.41
C GLU A 173 7.92 -0.40 -27.49
N MET A 174 7.69 -0.01 -26.22
CA MET A 174 6.90 -0.82 -25.31
C MET A 174 5.46 -1.03 -25.80
N ALA A 175 4.86 0.01 -26.40
CA ALA A 175 3.53 -0.09 -27.00
C ALA A 175 3.52 -1.03 -28.22
N ARG A 176 4.56 -1.02 -29.06
CA ARG A 176 4.71 -1.96 -30.18
C ARG A 176 4.83 -3.40 -29.71
N GLN A 177 5.45 -3.62 -28.58
CA GLN A 177 5.61 -4.93 -27.94
C GLN A 177 4.42 -5.36 -27.10
N HIS A 178 3.35 -4.57 -27.06
CA HIS A 178 2.15 -4.80 -26.25
C HIS A 178 2.44 -4.97 -24.74
N LYS A 179 3.45 -4.25 -24.24
CA LYS A 179 3.82 -4.26 -22.81
C LYS A 179 3.09 -3.22 -21.99
N LEU A 180 2.40 -2.27 -22.63
CA LEU A 180 1.66 -1.23 -21.96
C LEU A 180 0.22 -1.65 -21.71
N ASP A 181 -0.31 -1.24 -20.56
CA ASP A 181 -1.70 -1.47 -20.21
C ASP A 181 -2.65 -0.61 -21.08
N PRO A 182 -3.86 -1.05 -21.36
CA PRO A 182 -4.85 -0.23 -22.06
C PRO A 182 -5.21 1.01 -21.24
N VAL A 183 -5.29 2.16 -21.91
CA VAL A 183 -5.65 3.44 -21.28
C VAL A 183 -7.11 3.75 -21.57
N ILE A 184 -7.88 3.91 -20.51
CA ILE A 184 -9.34 4.07 -20.57
C ILE A 184 -9.76 5.37 -19.91
N GLY A 185 -10.70 6.08 -20.54
CA GLY A 185 -11.32 7.27 -19.96
C GLY A 185 -10.43 8.52 -19.94
N ARG A 186 -9.33 8.52 -20.71
CA ARG A 186 -8.37 9.64 -20.79
C ARG A 186 -8.29 10.28 -22.18
N ASP A 187 -9.25 10.08 -23.03
CA ASP A 187 -9.21 10.57 -24.41
C ASP A 187 -9.15 12.10 -24.52
N SER A 188 -9.86 12.80 -23.67
CA SER A 188 -9.86 14.27 -23.67
C SER A 188 -8.50 14.84 -23.25
N GLU A 189 -7.87 14.27 -22.23
CA GLU A 189 -6.54 14.66 -21.77
C GLU A 189 -5.47 14.36 -22.81
N ILE A 190 -5.54 13.20 -23.45
CA ILE A 190 -4.60 12.82 -24.52
C ILE A 190 -4.73 13.76 -25.72
N ARG A 191 -5.95 14.09 -26.13
CA ARG A 191 -6.18 15.06 -27.21
C ARG A 191 -5.65 16.44 -26.85
N ASN A 192 -5.82 16.85 -25.60
CA ASN A 192 -5.29 18.13 -25.11
C ASN A 192 -3.76 18.14 -25.13
N VAL A 193 -3.12 17.06 -24.72
CA VAL A 193 -1.66 16.89 -24.82
C VAL A 193 -1.19 16.98 -26.27
N ILE A 194 -1.85 16.29 -27.19
CA ILE A 194 -1.52 16.34 -28.63
C ILE A 194 -1.64 17.77 -29.16
N ARG A 195 -2.72 18.48 -28.80
CA ARG A 195 -2.92 19.86 -29.21
C ARG A 195 -1.83 20.80 -28.68
N ILE A 196 -1.43 20.63 -27.42
CA ILE A 196 -0.36 21.43 -26.80
C ILE A 196 0.98 21.16 -27.48
N LEU A 197 1.31 19.89 -27.74
CA LEU A 197 2.54 19.53 -28.46
C LEU A 197 2.62 20.13 -29.86
N SER A 198 1.48 20.42 -30.47
CA SER A 198 1.38 21.04 -31.80
C SER A 198 1.42 22.57 -31.79
N ARG A 199 1.46 23.21 -30.62
CA ARG A 199 1.52 24.68 -30.50
C ARG A 199 2.89 25.22 -30.87
N LYS A 200 2.91 26.49 -31.23
CA LYS A 200 4.16 27.22 -31.53
C LYS A 200 4.92 27.63 -30.25
N THR A 201 4.15 27.99 -29.20
CA THR A 201 4.65 28.43 -27.88
C THR A 201 3.95 27.66 -26.79
N LYS A 202 4.56 27.55 -25.61
CA LYS A 202 4.02 26.73 -24.50
C LYS A 202 3.61 25.34 -24.98
N ASN A 203 4.51 24.72 -25.72
CA ASN A 203 4.27 23.44 -26.38
C ASN A 203 4.72 22.22 -25.58
N ASN A 204 4.99 22.39 -24.30
CA ASN A 204 5.35 21.32 -23.37
C ASN A 204 4.18 21.14 -22.38
N PRO A 205 3.39 20.09 -22.50
CA PRO A 205 2.31 19.83 -21.54
C PRO A 205 2.85 19.36 -20.18
N VAL A 206 2.23 19.85 -19.12
CA VAL A 206 2.44 19.34 -17.75
C VAL A 206 1.14 18.74 -17.26
N LEU A 207 1.16 17.46 -16.97
CA LEU A 207 0.03 16.74 -16.40
C LEU A 207 -0.04 17.01 -14.90
N ILE A 208 -1.09 17.66 -14.46
CA ILE A 208 -1.27 18.08 -13.08
C ILE A 208 -2.42 17.29 -12.47
N GLY A 209 -2.15 16.58 -11.40
CA GLY A 209 -3.16 15.82 -10.70
C GLY A 209 -2.62 15.20 -9.42
N GLU A 210 -3.51 14.71 -8.60
CA GLU A 210 -3.16 14.03 -7.37
C GLU A 210 -2.38 12.72 -7.63
N PRO A 211 -1.60 12.25 -6.66
CA PRO A 211 -0.89 10.99 -6.81
C PRO A 211 -1.84 9.80 -7.08
N GLY A 212 -1.50 8.97 -8.05
CA GLY A 212 -2.26 7.77 -8.36
C GLY A 212 -3.51 7.96 -9.23
N VAL A 213 -3.71 9.14 -9.82
CA VAL A 213 -4.85 9.37 -10.73
C VAL A 213 -4.62 8.87 -12.16
N GLY A 214 -3.40 8.43 -12.48
CA GLY A 214 -3.07 7.90 -13.79
C GLY A 214 -2.44 8.91 -14.74
N LYS A 215 -1.61 9.82 -14.25
CA LYS A 215 -0.88 10.79 -15.08
C LYS A 215 0.06 10.10 -16.08
N THR A 216 0.80 9.11 -15.62
CA THR A 216 1.69 8.30 -16.47
C THR A 216 0.93 7.56 -17.56
N ALA A 217 -0.28 7.10 -17.26
CA ALA A 217 -1.13 6.43 -18.23
C ALA A 217 -1.48 7.31 -19.44
N ILE A 218 -1.52 8.61 -19.30
CA ILE A 218 -1.77 9.54 -20.41
C ILE A 218 -0.60 9.53 -21.40
N ALA A 219 0.63 9.53 -20.92
CA ALA A 219 1.82 9.40 -21.76
C ALA A 219 1.85 8.03 -22.48
N GLU A 220 1.52 6.96 -21.77
CA GLU A 220 1.39 5.62 -22.33
C GLU A 220 0.28 5.55 -23.39
N GLY A 221 -0.86 6.19 -23.15
CA GLY A 221 -1.94 6.29 -24.11
C GLY A 221 -1.55 7.05 -25.38
N LEU A 222 -0.78 8.11 -25.24
CA LEU A 222 -0.22 8.84 -26.38
C LEU A 222 0.74 7.93 -27.18
N ALA A 223 1.59 7.17 -26.51
CA ALA A 223 2.49 6.22 -27.16
C ALA A 223 1.70 5.16 -27.95
N GLN A 224 0.64 4.63 -27.40
CA GLN A 224 -0.25 3.67 -28.08
C GLN A 224 -0.92 4.29 -29.31
N ARG A 225 -1.34 5.55 -29.25
CA ARG A 225 -1.89 6.27 -30.41
C ARG A 225 -0.86 6.50 -31.50
N ILE A 226 0.37 6.79 -31.14
CA ILE A 226 1.48 6.94 -32.11
C ILE A 226 1.70 5.62 -32.84
N VAL A 227 1.70 4.49 -32.15
CA VAL A 227 1.83 3.16 -32.76
C VAL A 227 0.70 2.85 -33.72
N ARG A 228 -0.54 3.22 -33.38
CA ARG A 228 -1.71 3.01 -34.23
C ARG A 228 -1.81 4.00 -35.36
N GLY A 229 -0.99 5.06 -35.39
CA GLY A 229 -1.07 6.13 -36.37
C GLY A 229 -2.22 7.12 -36.14
N ASP A 230 -2.89 7.06 -34.99
CA ASP A 230 -4.02 7.94 -34.63
C ASP A 230 -3.53 9.25 -33.98
N VAL A 231 -2.64 9.90 -34.66
CA VAL A 231 -2.06 11.18 -34.24
C VAL A 231 -1.81 12.07 -35.48
N PRO A 232 -1.66 13.39 -35.32
CA PRO A 232 -1.26 14.27 -36.44
C PRO A 232 0.05 13.81 -37.08
N ASP A 233 0.23 14.11 -38.38
CA ASP A 233 1.43 13.73 -39.14
C ASP A 233 2.74 14.17 -38.47
N SER A 234 2.72 15.28 -37.77
CA SER A 234 3.88 15.79 -37.02
C SER A 234 4.34 14.89 -35.86
N LEU A 235 3.48 14.01 -35.37
CA LEU A 235 3.74 13.10 -34.24
C LEU A 235 3.91 11.63 -34.64
N LYS A 236 3.60 11.26 -35.89
CA LYS A 236 3.61 9.84 -36.34
C LYS A 236 4.94 9.13 -36.18
N ASP A 237 6.04 9.85 -36.39
CA ASP A 237 7.39 9.26 -36.33
C ASP A 237 8.12 9.57 -35.01
N LYS A 238 7.43 10.12 -34.03
CA LYS A 238 8.03 10.46 -32.75
C LYS A 238 8.01 9.28 -31.78
N THR A 239 9.04 9.27 -30.93
CA THR A 239 9.12 8.34 -29.80
C THR A 239 8.92 9.09 -28.49
N ILE A 240 8.43 8.43 -27.47
CA ILE A 240 8.30 8.99 -26.12
C ILE A 240 9.28 8.27 -25.22
N PHE A 241 10.26 8.98 -24.72
CA PHE A 241 11.26 8.46 -23.80
C PHE A 241 10.87 8.84 -22.36
N SER A 242 10.61 7.84 -21.54
CA SER A 242 10.33 8.02 -20.12
C SER A 242 11.61 8.00 -19.31
N LEU A 243 11.97 9.13 -18.71
CA LEU A 243 13.16 9.26 -17.90
C LEU A 243 12.98 8.56 -16.55
N ASP A 244 13.92 7.68 -16.19
CA ASP A 244 13.96 7.00 -14.91
C ASP A 244 14.90 7.71 -13.93
N MET A 245 14.34 8.47 -13.01
CA MET A 245 15.10 9.19 -12.00
C MET A 245 15.84 8.25 -11.04
N GLY A 246 15.27 7.10 -10.75
CA GLY A 246 15.92 6.09 -9.91
C GLY A 246 17.24 5.62 -10.49
N SER A 247 17.25 5.30 -11.77
CA SER A 247 18.46 4.88 -12.50
C SER A 247 19.51 5.99 -12.61
N LEU A 248 19.09 7.25 -12.75
CA LEU A 248 20.01 8.40 -12.77
C LEU A 248 20.72 8.61 -11.42
N ILE A 249 20.06 8.34 -10.33
CA ILE A 249 20.55 8.54 -8.96
C ILE A 249 21.31 7.31 -8.45
N ALA A 250 20.91 6.12 -8.86
CA ALA A 250 21.48 4.87 -8.37
C ALA A 250 22.99 4.78 -8.60
N GLY A 251 23.75 4.61 -7.53
CA GLY A 251 25.20 4.51 -7.58
C GLY A 251 25.96 5.82 -7.81
N ALA A 252 25.27 6.95 -7.99
CA ALA A 252 25.91 8.26 -8.05
C ALA A 252 26.40 8.67 -6.66
N LYS A 253 27.72 8.77 -6.51
CA LYS A 253 28.35 9.16 -5.23
C LYS A 253 28.40 10.68 -5.06
N PHE A 254 28.41 11.43 -6.17
CA PHE A 254 28.57 12.88 -6.20
C PHE A 254 27.52 13.51 -7.13
N ARG A 255 27.18 14.75 -6.84
CA ARG A 255 26.27 15.58 -7.65
C ARG A 255 26.71 15.66 -9.12
N GLY A 256 28.01 15.73 -9.38
CA GLY A 256 28.53 15.80 -10.74
C GLY A 256 28.23 14.60 -11.62
N GLU A 257 28.19 13.40 -11.03
CA GLU A 257 27.83 12.17 -11.77
C GLU A 257 26.38 12.16 -12.26
N PHE A 258 25.45 12.60 -11.42
CA PHE A 258 24.05 12.76 -11.81
C PHE A 258 23.89 13.78 -12.96
N GLU A 259 24.52 14.94 -12.82
CA GLU A 259 24.47 15.98 -13.85
C GLU A 259 25.05 15.50 -15.19
N GLU A 260 26.12 14.72 -15.16
CA GLU A 260 26.71 14.16 -16.38
C GLU A 260 25.82 13.09 -17.02
N ARG A 261 25.21 12.21 -16.23
CA ARG A 261 24.24 11.24 -16.74
C ARG A 261 23.05 11.92 -17.40
N LEU A 262 22.51 12.96 -16.77
CA LEU A 262 21.43 13.75 -17.33
C LEU A 262 21.86 14.50 -18.60
N LYS A 263 23.05 15.08 -18.61
CA LYS A 263 23.62 15.73 -19.81
C LYS A 263 23.75 14.74 -20.96
N ALA A 264 24.19 13.52 -20.72
CA ALA A 264 24.27 12.46 -21.72
C ALA A 264 22.91 12.12 -22.32
N VAL A 265 21.88 11.97 -21.49
CA VAL A 265 20.50 11.75 -21.95
C VAL A 265 20.01 12.92 -22.80
N LEU A 266 20.19 14.14 -22.32
CA LEU A 266 19.76 15.36 -23.03
C LEU A 266 20.52 15.56 -24.36
N ALA A 267 21.81 15.22 -24.42
CA ALA A 267 22.58 15.26 -25.64
C ALA A 267 22.07 14.29 -26.69
N GLU A 268 21.70 13.07 -26.29
CA GLU A 268 21.07 12.08 -27.20
C GLU A 268 19.68 12.53 -27.69
N ILE A 269 18.90 13.15 -26.83
CA ILE A 269 17.61 13.72 -27.22
C ILE A 269 17.78 14.86 -28.20
N LYS A 270 18.76 15.73 -27.99
CA LYS A 270 19.10 16.85 -28.90
C LYS A 270 19.55 16.33 -30.27
N ARG A 271 20.36 15.26 -30.31
CA ARG A 271 20.79 14.63 -31.57
C ARG A 271 19.64 14.06 -32.39
N SER A 272 18.53 13.68 -31.75
CA SER A 272 17.35 13.15 -32.43
C SER A 272 16.60 14.20 -33.27
N GLU A 273 16.96 15.49 -33.15
CA GLU A 273 16.34 16.60 -33.86
C GLU A 273 14.82 16.68 -33.69
N GLY A 274 14.34 16.50 -32.46
CA GLY A 274 12.95 16.60 -32.11
C GLY A 274 12.12 15.32 -32.32
N ARG A 275 12.74 14.20 -32.68
CA ARG A 275 12.05 12.92 -32.80
C ARG A 275 11.70 12.28 -31.47
N ILE A 276 12.39 12.65 -30.41
CA ILE A 276 12.17 12.13 -29.06
C ILE A 276 11.43 13.16 -28.23
N LEU A 277 10.26 12.75 -27.70
CA LEU A 277 9.54 13.47 -26.65
C LEU A 277 9.99 12.93 -25.31
N LEU A 278 10.46 13.80 -24.42
CA LEU A 278 10.90 13.41 -23.10
C LEU A 278 9.70 13.43 -22.12
N PHE A 279 9.40 12.31 -21.52
CA PHE A 279 8.44 12.24 -20.43
C PHE A 279 9.18 12.21 -19.09
N ILE A 280 8.85 13.14 -18.21
CA ILE A 280 9.43 13.25 -16.88
C ILE A 280 8.28 13.14 -15.85
N ASP A 281 8.23 12.03 -15.15
CA ASP A 281 7.35 11.90 -14.00
C ASP A 281 7.96 12.62 -12.79
N GLU A 282 7.12 13.16 -11.94
CA GLU A 282 7.56 14.00 -10.81
C GLU A 282 8.52 15.12 -11.25
N LEU A 283 8.11 15.90 -12.25
CA LEU A 283 8.92 16.97 -12.87
C LEU A 283 9.55 17.91 -11.83
N HIS A 284 8.88 18.16 -10.72
CA HIS A 284 9.36 18.99 -9.62
C HIS A 284 10.69 18.50 -9.00
N THR A 285 10.97 17.19 -9.05
CA THR A 285 12.22 16.63 -8.51
C THR A 285 13.44 17.08 -9.28
N ILE A 286 13.29 17.35 -10.59
CA ILE A 286 14.36 17.84 -11.46
C ILE A 286 14.46 19.35 -11.42
N VAL A 287 13.33 20.05 -11.39
CA VAL A 287 13.26 21.47 -11.68
C VAL A 287 13.36 22.35 -10.43
N GLY A 288 12.99 21.88 -9.27
CA GLY A 288 12.82 22.74 -8.11
C GLY A 288 13.42 22.28 -6.78
N ALA A 289 13.82 21.03 -6.69
CA ALA A 289 14.30 20.44 -5.43
C ALA A 289 15.70 20.93 -5.00
N GLY A 290 16.40 21.66 -5.86
CA GLY A 290 17.79 22.08 -5.64
C GLY A 290 18.04 23.27 -4.72
N LYS A 291 16.98 23.86 -4.15
CA LYS A 291 17.12 25.01 -3.24
C LYS A 291 17.31 24.64 -1.78
N ALA A 292 17.13 23.39 -1.40
CA ALA A 292 17.47 22.89 -0.08
C ALA A 292 18.90 22.30 -0.12
N ASP A 293 19.68 22.51 0.93
CA ASP A 293 21.06 22.04 1.03
C ASP A 293 21.21 20.56 0.64
N GLY A 294 21.91 20.31 -0.48
CA GLY A 294 22.22 18.97 -0.97
C GLY A 294 21.28 18.37 -2.02
N ALA A 295 20.24 19.08 -2.44
CA ALA A 295 19.33 18.57 -3.48
C ALA A 295 19.83 18.92 -4.90
N MET A 296 19.53 18.04 -5.86
CA MET A 296 19.98 18.11 -7.25
C MET A 296 19.13 19.09 -8.05
N ASP A 297 19.72 20.21 -8.50
CA ASP A 297 19.03 21.15 -9.40
C ASP A 297 19.44 20.92 -10.85
N ALA A 298 18.63 20.13 -11.55
CA ALA A 298 18.78 19.90 -12.98
C ALA A 298 17.99 20.91 -13.82
N GLY A 299 17.26 21.82 -13.19
CA GLY A 299 16.49 22.85 -13.89
C GLY A 299 17.37 23.74 -14.78
N ASN A 300 18.57 24.03 -14.34
CA ASN A 300 19.55 24.82 -15.11
C ASN A 300 20.02 24.12 -16.39
N LEU A 301 19.93 22.79 -16.46
CA LEU A 301 20.23 22.02 -17.67
C LEU A 301 19.07 22.01 -18.66
N LEU A 302 17.83 21.94 -18.14
CA LEU A 302 16.62 21.86 -18.94
C LEU A 302 16.15 23.20 -19.49
N LYS A 303 16.25 24.28 -18.71
CA LYS A 303 15.77 25.61 -19.09
C LYS A 303 16.32 26.12 -20.42
N PRO A 304 17.63 26.06 -20.70
CA PRO A 304 18.17 26.52 -21.98
C PRO A 304 17.66 25.71 -23.18
N MET A 305 17.54 24.39 -23.04
CA MET A 305 17.06 23.50 -24.08
C MET A 305 15.57 23.69 -24.38
N LEU A 306 14.76 23.90 -23.36
CA LEU A 306 13.35 24.25 -23.52
C LEU A 306 13.19 25.62 -24.18
N ALA A 307 14.03 26.58 -23.80
CA ALA A 307 14.02 27.93 -24.35
C ALA A 307 14.33 27.97 -25.86
N ARG A 308 15.25 27.12 -26.32
CA ARG A 308 15.68 27.06 -27.73
C ARG A 308 14.80 26.12 -28.59
N GLY A 309 13.83 25.43 -27.97
CA GLY A 309 13.04 24.42 -28.66
C GLY A 309 13.77 23.12 -29.01
N GLU A 310 14.93 22.90 -28.40
CA GLU A 310 15.77 21.71 -28.60
C GLU A 310 15.18 20.49 -27.85
N LEU A 311 14.34 20.72 -26.86
CA LEU A 311 13.70 19.70 -26.02
C LEU A 311 12.20 19.88 -26.02
N HIS A 312 11.46 18.82 -26.32
CA HIS A 312 10.04 18.69 -26.10
C HIS A 312 9.79 17.78 -24.90
N CYS A 313 9.09 18.29 -23.92
CA CYS A 313 8.89 17.61 -22.64
C CYS A 313 7.41 17.47 -22.30
N ILE A 314 7.05 16.29 -21.81
CA ILE A 314 5.77 16.04 -21.14
C ILE A 314 6.10 15.82 -19.68
N GLY A 315 5.66 16.70 -18.79
CA GLY A 315 5.87 16.59 -17.35
C GLY A 315 4.64 16.06 -16.64
N ALA A 316 4.84 15.47 -15.47
CA ALA A 316 3.77 15.10 -14.58
C ALA A 316 4.13 15.53 -13.16
N THR A 317 3.19 16.16 -12.46
CA THR A 317 3.39 16.67 -11.10
C THR A 317 2.05 16.89 -10.41
N THR A 318 2.08 17.24 -9.12
CA THR A 318 0.88 17.66 -8.38
C THR A 318 0.66 19.16 -8.53
N LEU A 319 -0.55 19.63 -8.22
CA LEU A 319 -0.90 21.05 -8.30
C LEU A 319 -0.05 21.92 -7.35
N ASN A 320 0.18 21.45 -6.14
CA ASN A 320 0.97 22.19 -5.16
C ASN A 320 2.43 22.35 -5.60
N GLU A 321 3.03 21.31 -6.13
CA GLU A 321 4.39 21.28 -6.63
C GLU A 321 4.54 22.10 -7.92
N TYR A 322 3.53 22.06 -8.80
CA TYR A 322 3.48 22.92 -9.98
C TYR A 322 3.50 24.40 -9.60
N ARG A 323 2.66 24.82 -8.66
CA ARG A 323 2.60 26.19 -8.16
C ARG A 323 3.90 26.62 -7.49
N GLN A 324 4.51 25.71 -6.73
CA GLN A 324 5.71 26.02 -5.96
C GLN A 324 6.97 26.10 -6.81
N TYR A 325 7.13 25.21 -7.78
CA TYR A 325 8.38 25.03 -8.51
C TYR A 325 8.34 25.47 -9.97
N ILE A 326 7.21 25.44 -10.64
CA ILE A 326 7.10 25.75 -12.06
C ILE A 326 6.44 27.10 -12.29
N GLU A 327 5.30 27.37 -11.67
CA GLU A 327 4.56 28.61 -11.86
C GLU A 327 5.31 29.84 -11.34
N LYS A 328 6.08 29.70 -10.27
CA LYS A 328 6.92 30.75 -9.72
C LYS A 328 8.20 31.05 -10.54
N ASP A 329 8.57 30.15 -11.40
CA ASP A 329 9.72 30.32 -12.29
C ASP A 329 9.23 30.84 -13.65
N ALA A 330 9.47 32.13 -13.94
CA ALA A 330 8.98 32.77 -15.15
C ALA A 330 9.50 32.13 -16.46
N ALA A 331 10.70 31.54 -16.43
CA ALA A 331 11.25 30.85 -17.59
C ALA A 331 10.52 29.54 -17.89
N LEU A 332 10.14 28.79 -16.86
CA LEU A 332 9.41 27.52 -16.99
C LEU A 332 7.93 27.76 -17.28
N GLU A 333 7.30 28.70 -16.60
CA GLU A 333 5.89 29.05 -16.82
C GLU A 333 5.59 29.37 -18.29
N ARG A 334 6.50 30.07 -18.96
CA ARG A 334 6.35 30.42 -20.38
C ARG A 334 6.52 29.25 -21.35
N ARG A 335 6.99 28.09 -20.87
CA ARG A 335 7.32 26.94 -21.70
C ARG A 335 6.34 25.79 -21.53
N PHE A 336 5.73 25.70 -20.35
CA PHE A 336 4.80 24.64 -20.00
C PHE A 336 3.34 25.11 -20.04
N GLN A 337 2.47 24.23 -20.52
CA GLN A 337 1.04 24.39 -20.45
C GLN A 337 0.43 23.33 -19.55
N PRO A 338 -0.27 23.70 -18.49
CA PRO A 338 -0.90 22.72 -17.59
C PRO A 338 -2.04 21.97 -18.25
N VAL A 339 -2.13 20.70 -17.99
CA VAL A 339 -3.26 19.81 -18.30
C VAL A 339 -3.75 19.21 -17.00
N MET A 340 -4.96 19.56 -16.61
CA MET A 340 -5.54 19.02 -15.38
C MET A 340 -5.99 17.57 -15.58
N VAL A 341 -5.52 16.69 -14.72
CA VAL A 341 -5.86 15.27 -14.70
C VAL A 341 -6.62 14.99 -13.42
N GLY A 342 -7.92 14.86 -13.54
CA GLY A 342 -8.80 14.56 -12.43
C GLY A 342 -8.81 13.08 -12.08
N GLU A 343 -9.34 12.78 -10.92
CA GLU A 343 -9.63 11.41 -10.51
C GLU A 343 -10.65 10.79 -11.47
N PRO A 344 -10.43 9.57 -11.99
CA PRO A 344 -11.40 8.91 -12.84
C PRO A 344 -12.68 8.58 -12.05
N SER A 345 -13.79 8.48 -12.76
CA SER A 345 -15.05 8.03 -12.16
C SER A 345 -14.96 6.57 -11.71
N VAL A 346 -15.89 6.16 -10.86
CA VAL A 346 -16.00 4.74 -10.46
C VAL A 346 -16.21 3.85 -11.68
N GLU A 347 -17.02 4.27 -12.63
CA GLU A 347 -17.29 3.54 -13.87
C GLU A 347 -16.05 3.38 -14.74
N ASP A 348 -15.28 4.45 -14.93
CA ASP A 348 -14.01 4.40 -15.65
C ASP A 348 -12.98 3.53 -14.92
N THR A 349 -12.96 3.59 -13.60
CA THR A 349 -12.08 2.74 -12.77
C THR A 349 -12.42 1.25 -12.93
N ILE A 350 -13.69 0.91 -12.96
CA ILE A 350 -14.14 -0.47 -13.23
C ILE A 350 -13.65 -0.93 -14.60
N ALA A 351 -13.78 -0.09 -15.62
CA ALA A 351 -13.29 -0.39 -16.95
C ALA A 351 -11.77 -0.57 -17.00
N ILE A 352 -11.01 0.25 -16.28
CA ILE A 352 -9.56 0.12 -16.13
C ILE A 352 -9.20 -1.22 -15.47
N LEU A 353 -9.88 -1.57 -14.38
CA LEU A 353 -9.66 -2.83 -13.68
C LEU A 353 -9.97 -4.05 -14.57
N ARG A 354 -11.02 -3.99 -15.37
CA ARG A 354 -11.33 -5.04 -16.34
C ARG A 354 -10.24 -5.20 -17.41
N GLY A 355 -9.66 -4.11 -17.85
CA GLY A 355 -8.51 -4.12 -18.78
C GLY A 355 -7.23 -4.70 -18.17
N LEU A 356 -7.04 -4.55 -16.87
CA LEU A 356 -5.87 -5.06 -16.13
C LEU A 356 -6.06 -6.48 -15.59
N LYS A 357 -7.27 -6.96 -15.54
CA LYS A 357 -7.66 -8.23 -14.91
C LYS A 357 -6.78 -9.42 -15.34
N GLU A 358 -6.62 -9.63 -16.63
CA GLU A 358 -5.89 -10.79 -17.15
C GLU A 358 -4.42 -10.79 -16.72
N ARG A 359 -3.78 -9.63 -16.69
CA ARG A 359 -2.39 -9.51 -16.27
C ARG A 359 -2.19 -9.85 -14.79
N TYR A 360 -3.10 -9.41 -13.93
CA TYR A 360 -3.06 -9.75 -12.52
C TYR A 360 -3.39 -11.22 -12.26
N GLU A 361 -4.34 -11.77 -13.00
CA GLU A 361 -4.66 -13.20 -12.93
C GLU A 361 -3.46 -14.07 -13.27
N VAL A 362 -2.74 -13.72 -14.32
CA VAL A 362 -1.53 -14.45 -14.74
C VAL A 362 -0.40 -14.28 -13.73
N PHE A 363 -0.13 -13.06 -13.31
CA PHE A 363 0.95 -12.78 -12.37
C PHE A 363 0.78 -13.51 -11.04
N HIS A 364 -0.42 -13.48 -10.47
CA HIS A 364 -0.71 -14.10 -9.18
C HIS A 364 -1.15 -15.57 -9.29
N GLY A 365 -1.54 -16.03 -10.45
CA GLY A 365 -2.07 -17.38 -10.65
C GLY A 365 -3.42 -17.62 -9.98
N VAL A 366 -4.23 -16.58 -9.88
CA VAL A 366 -5.57 -16.62 -9.29
C VAL A 366 -6.60 -16.04 -10.25
N LYS A 367 -7.88 -16.41 -10.10
CA LYS A 367 -8.97 -15.89 -10.90
C LYS A 367 -9.64 -14.72 -10.17
N ILE A 368 -9.95 -13.67 -10.91
CA ILE A 368 -10.62 -12.48 -10.36
C ILE A 368 -12.05 -12.42 -10.91
N GLN A 369 -13.03 -12.40 -10.02
CA GLN A 369 -14.42 -12.22 -10.44
C GLN A 369 -14.71 -10.75 -10.76
N ASP A 370 -15.61 -10.51 -11.71
CA ASP A 370 -16.03 -9.15 -12.06
C ASP A 370 -16.63 -8.39 -10.86
N ASN A 371 -17.35 -9.07 -9.99
CA ASN A 371 -17.86 -8.50 -8.75
C ASN A 371 -16.75 -7.95 -7.85
N ALA A 372 -15.59 -8.60 -7.82
CA ALA A 372 -14.42 -8.11 -7.07
C ALA A 372 -13.90 -6.79 -7.63
N LEU A 373 -13.88 -6.63 -8.94
CA LEU A 373 -13.45 -5.40 -9.59
C LEU A 373 -14.42 -4.25 -9.29
N ILE A 374 -15.72 -4.51 -9.38
CA ILE A 374 -16.77 -3.55 -9.03
C ILE A 374 -16.66 -3.16 -7.56
N ALA A 375 -16.48 -4.12 -6.66
CA ALA A 375 -16.29 -3.88 -5.24
C ALA A 375 -15.03 -3.08 -4.95
N ALA A 376 -13.91 -3.37 -5.60
CA ALA A 376 -12.66 -2.63 -5.45
C ALA A 376 -12.83 -1.15 -5.80
N ALA A 377 -13.46 -0.85 -6.91
CA ALA A 377 -13.72 0.53 -7.32
C ALA A 377 -14.71 1.24 -6.38
N THR A 378 -15.80 0.60 -6.05
CA THR A 378 -16.88 1.18 -5.25
C THR A 378 -16.48 1.37 -3.80
N LEU A 379 -15.89 0.35 -3.17
CA LEU A 379 -15.49 0.39 -1.78
C LEU A 379 -14.29 1.31 -1.55
N SER A 380 -13.32 1.31 -2.46
CA SER A 380 -12.19 2.22 -2.35
C SER A 380 -12.62 3.68 -2.49
N ASN A 381 -13.52 3.97 -3.41
CA ASN A 381 -14.07 5.31 -3.57
C ASN A 381 -14.83 5.79 -2.33
N ARG A 382 -15.59 4.89 -1.72
CA ARG A 382 -16.43 5.22 -0.56
C ARG A 382 -15.65 5.28 0.75
N TYR A 383 -14.73 4.36 0.98
CA TYR A 383 -14.12 4.13 2.29
C TYR A 383 -12.66 4.56 2.41
N ILE A 384 -11.91 4.57 1.33
CA ILE A 384 -10.52 5.02 1.33
C ILE A 384 -10.50 6.46 0.82
N THR A 385 -10.46 7.42 1.75
CA THR A 385 -10.59 8.84 1.44
C THR A 385 -9.26 9.58 1.28
N ASP A 386 -8.16 8.98 1.74
CA ASP A 386 -6.81 9.56 1.73
C ASP A 386 -6.00 9.23 0.46
N ARG A 387 -6.54 8.42 -0.42
CA ARG A 387 -5.94 8.02 -1.70
C ARG A 387 -6.92 8.23 -2.85
N PHE A 388 -6.43 8.13 -4.06
CA PHE A 388 -7.19 8.45 -5.27
C PHE A 388 -7.38 7.23 -6.19
N LEU A 389 -8.51 7.21 -6.91
CA LEU A 389 -8.74 6.27 -7.99
C LEU A 389 -7.84 6.62 -9.20
N PRO A 390 -7.37 5.67 -10.01
CA PRO A 390 -7.64 4.23 -9.91
C PRO A 390 -6.65 3.48 -9.01
N ASP A 391 -5.62 4.13 -8.51
CA ASP A 391 -4.50 3.50 -7.81
C ASP A 391 -4.95 2.70 -6.58
N LYS A 392 -5.79 3.31 -5.73
CA LYS A 392 -6.31 2.62 -4.54
C LYS A 392 -7.15 1.37 -4.87
N ALA A 393 -7.90 1.39 -5.96
CA ALA A 393 -8.66 0.23 -6.41
C ALA A 393 -7.76 -0.86 -7.01
N ILE A 394 -6.75 -0.47 -7.77
CA ILE A 394 -5.75 -1.39 -8.32
C ILE A 394 -4.99 -2.09 -7.20
N ASP A 395 -4.56 -1.35 -6.19
CA ASP A 395 -3.85 -1.91 -5.04
C ASP A 395 -4.72 -2.90 -4.24
N LEU A 396 -6.03 -2.64 -4.13
CA LEU A 396 -6.94 -3.58 -3.50
C LEU A 396 -7.00 -4.91 -4.25
N VAL A 397 -7.10 -4.86 -5.56
CA VAL A 397 -7.13 -6.06 -6.41
C VAL A 397 -5.80 -6.81 -6.32
N ASP A 398 -4.69 -6.10 -6.39
CA ASP A 398 -3.36 -6.68 -6.30
C ASP A 398 -3.14 -7.36 -4.94
N GLU A 399 -3.47 -6.70 -3.85
CA GLU A 399 -3.34 -7.26 -2.51
C GLU A 399 -4.30 -8.44 -2.29
N ALA A 400 -5.52 -8.37 -2.81
CA ALA A 400 -6.47 -9.48 -2.74
C ALA A 400 -5.96 -10.72 -3.49
N CYS A 401 -5.39 -10.53 -4.67
CA CYS A 401 -4.76 -11.61 -5.43
C CYS A 401 -3.56 -12.19 -4.68
N ALA A 402 -2.71 -11.35 -4.10
CA ALA A 402 -1.56 -11.78 -3.32
C ALA A 402 -1.99 -12.55 -2.06
N MET A 403 -3.05 -12.11 -1.40
CA MET A 403 -3.63 -12.79 -0.22
C MET A 403 -4.12 -14.18 -0.59
N ILE A 404 -4.89 -14.32 -1.66
CA ILE A 404 -5.37 -15.62 -2.14
C ILE A 404 -4.21 -16.52 -2.55
N ARG A 405 -3.21 -15.98 -3.25
CA ARG A 405 -2.02 -16.76 -3.64
C ARG A 405 -1.25 -17.25 -2.42
N THR A 406 -1.09 -16.41 -1.41
CA THR A 406 -0.44 -16.77 -0.15
C THR A 406 -1.23 -17.86 0.59
N GLU A 407 -2.54 -17.79 0.59
CA GLU A 407 -3.40 -18.84 1.18
C GLU A 407 -3.30 -20.17 0.42
N ILE A 408 -3.15 -20.14 -0.91
CA ILE A 408 -2.93 -21.34 -1.73
C ILE A 408 -1.58 -21.99 -1.40
N ASP A 409 -0.53 -21.19 -1.27
CA ASP A 409 0.83 -21.66 -1.03
C ASP A 409 1.13 -21.96 0.44
N SER A 410 0.35 -21.45 1.36
CA SER A 410 0.48 -21.63 2.79
C SER A 410 -0.74 -22.33 3.40
N MET A 411 -0.58 -22.79 4.63
CA MET A 411 -1.68 -23.42 5.38
C MET A 411 -2.81 -22.40 5.61
N PRO A 412 -4.08 -22.76 5.30
CA PRO A 412 -5.23 -21.90 5.59
C PRO A 412 -5.31 -21.52 7.07
N THR A 413 -5.84 -20.33 7.38
CA THR A 413 -5.93 -19.83 8.77
C THR A 413 -6.67 -20.78 9.68
N GLU A 414 -7.74 -21.39 9.21
CA GLU A 414 -8.52 -22.38 9.98
C GLU A 414 -7.68 -23.60 10.36
N MET A 415 -6.88 -24.11 9.45
CA MET A 415 -5.95 -25.21 9.72
C MET A 415 -4.84 -24.81 10.66
N ASP A 416 -4.29 -23.61 10.51
CA ASP A 416 -3.24 -23.09 11.36
C ASP A 416 -3.72 -22.92 12.81
N ASP A 417 -4.94 -22.44 13.00
CA ASP A 417 -5.58 -22.33 14.32
C ASP A 417 -5.74 -23.70 15.01
N ILE A 418 -6.20 -24.68 14.25
CA ILE A 418 -6.32 -26.06 14.76
C ILE A 418 -4.95 -26.62 15.09
N ASN A 419 -3.96 -26.40 14.25
CA ASN A 419 -2.58 -26.85 14.49
C ASN A 419 -1.97 -26.22 15.75
N ARG A 420 -2.21 -24.93 15.97
CA ARG A 420 -1.78 -24.23 17.20
C ARG A 420 -2.47 -24.78 18.43
N HIS A 421 -3.76 -25.06 18.34
CA HIS A 421 -4.53 -25.66 19.41
C HIS A 421 -3.99 -27.08 19.75
N ILE A 422 -3.68 -27.87 18.72
CA ILE A 422 -3.02 -29.17 18.89
C ILE A 422 -1.67 -29.04 19.61
N MET A 423 -0.85 -28.07 19.24
CA MET A 423 0.42 -27.81 19.91
C MET A 423 0.23 -27.44 21.38
N GLN A 424 -0.76 -26.61 21.70
CA GLN A 424 -1.08 -26.23 23.07
C GLN A 424 -1.54 -27.46 23.89
N LEU A 425 -2.39 -28.30 23.31
CA LEU A 425 -2.84 -29.55 23.96
C LEU A 425 -1.69 -30.54 24.15
N GLU A 426 -0.76 -30.64 23.21
CA GLU A 426 0.44 -31.48 23.33
C GLU A 426 1.35 -31.02 24.47
N ILE A 427 1.50 -29.70 24.64
CA ILE A 427 2.27 -29.11 25.74
C ILE A 427 1.58 -29.42 27.07
N GLU A 428 0.25 -29.24 27.14
CA GLU A 428 -0.53 -29.55 28.34
C GLU A 428 -0.45 -31.04 28.68
N GLU A 429 -0.58 -31.92 27.68
CA GLU A 429 -0.44 -33.39 27.87
C GLU A 429 0.92 -33.76 28.44
N ALA A 430 2.00 -33.20 27.89
CA ALA A 430 3.35 -33.44 28.38
C ALA A 430 3.56 -32.98 29.83
N ALA A 431 2.95 -31.85 30.19
CA ALA A 431 2.97 -31.36 31.57
C ALA A 431 2.16 -32.24 32.53
N LEU A 432 0.96 -32.66 32.12
CA LEU A 432 0.06 -33.50 32.96
C LEU A 432 0.59 -34.92 33.16
N LYS A 433 1.34 -35.48 32.25
CA LYS A 433 1.97 -36.81 32.37
C LYS A 433 3.01 -36.92 33.50
N LYS A 434 3.49 -35.80 34.01
CA LYS A 434 4.48 -35.73 35.07
C LYS A 434 3.89 -35.80 36.47
N ASP A 435 2.56 -35.62 36.60
CA ASP A 435 1.90 -35.59 37.88
C ASP A 435 0.97 -36.82 38.07
N ASP A 436 0.90 -37.36 39.31
CA ASP A 436 0.14 -38.55 39.65
C ASP A 436 -1.18 -38.31 40.41
N ASP A 437 -1.66 -37.08 40.46
CA ASP A 437 -2.90 -36.69 41.12
C ASP A 437 -4.14 -37.17 40.35
N GLU A 438 -5.20 -37.59 41.04
CA GLU A 438 -6.44 -38.06 40.38
C GLU A 438 -7.13 -37.01 39.50
N LEU A 439 -7.15 -35.75 39.91
CA LEU A 439 -7.68 -34.65 39.12
C LEU A 439 -6.84 -34.43 37.86
N THR A 440 -5.54 -34.54 37.96
CA THR A 440 -4.61 -34.44 36.84
C THR A 440 -4.81 -35.59 35.85
N LYS A 441 -5.05 -36.82 36.34
CA LYS A 441 -5.38 -37.98 35.47
C LYS A 441 -6.70 -37.80 34.71
N ALA A 442 -7.73 -37.26 35.37
CA ALA A 442 -9.01 -36.97 34.72
C ALA A 442 -8.85 -35.90 33.62
N ARG A 443 -8.09 -34.83 33.88
CA ARG A 443 -7.78 -33.79 32.91
C ARG A 443 -6.95 -34.32 31.76
N LEU A 444 -5.99 -35.18 32.07
CA LEU A 444 -5.15 -35.82 31.04
C LEU A 444 -5.99 -36.66 30.07
N ALA A 445 -6.98 -37.43 30.58
CA ALA A 445 -7.89 -38.18 29.73
C ALA A 445 -8.75 -37.29 28.82
N GLU A 446 -9.25 -36.16 29.32
CA GLU A 446 -9.97 -35.16 28.53
C GLU A 446 -9.07 -34.53 27.45
N VAL A 447 -7.85 -34.12 27.80
CA VAL A 447 -6.88 -33.55 26.89
C VAL A 447 -6.50 -34.53 25.79
N GLN A 448 -6.29 -35.80 26.12
CA GLN A 448 -5.98 -36.84 25.13
C GLN A 448 -7.15 -37.10 24.18
N LYS A 449 -8.38 -37.08 24.67
CA LYS A 449 -9.57 -37.22 23.83
C LYS A 449 -9.72 -36.04 22.89
N GLU A 450 -9.61 -34.81 23.39
CA GLU A 450 -9.68 -33.58 22.62
C GLU A 450 -8.56 -33.53 21.57
N LEU A 451 -7.35 -33.91 21.96
CA LEU A 451 -6.18 -33.96 21.06
C LEU A 451 -6.41 -34.97 19.91
N ALA A 452 -6.96 -36.12 20.18
CA ALA A 452 -7.32 -37.12 19.16
C ALA A 452 -8.36 -36.58 18.18
N GLU A 453 -9.41 -35.95 18.69
CA GLU A 453 -10.45 -35.32 17.87
C GLU A 453 -9.91 -34.19 17.00
N GLN A 454 -9.08 -33.34 17.56
CA GLN A 454 -8.43 -32.23 16.83
C GLN A 454 -7.43 -32.73 15.76
N ARG A 455 -6.68 -33.80 16.05
CA ARG A 455 -5.79 -34.42 15.06
C ARG A 455 -6.56 -35.05 13.90
N ASP A 456 -7.66 -35.71 14.18
CA ASP A 456 -8.51 -36.28 13.13
C ASP A 456 -9.09 -35.18 12.23
N GLU A 457 -9.60 -34.11 12.80
CA GLU A 457 -10.10 -32.95 12.08
C GLU A 457 -9.01 -32.29 11.23
N PHE A 458 -7.83 -32.08 11.81
CA PHE A 458 -6.67 -31.51 11.10
C PHE A 458 -6.25 -32.40 9.92
N ASN A 459 -6.17 -33.69 10.10
CA ASN A 459 -5.78 -34.63 9.05
C ASN A 459 -6.80 -34.66 7.89
N GLN A 460 -8.09 -34.60 8.18
CA GLN A 460 -9.13 -34.49 7.17
C GLN A 460 -9.01 -33.17 6.39
N MET A 461 -8.84 -32.07 7.09
CA MET A 461 -8.65 -30.76 6.47
C MET A 461 -7.37 -30.71 5.62
N LYS A 462 -6.27 -31.30 6.11
CA LYS A 462 -4.99 -31.36 5.40
C LYS A 462 -5.10 -32.15 4.10
N ALA A 463 -5.76 -33.32 4.14
CA ALA A 463 -5.97 -34.13 2.95
C ALA A 463 -6.81 -33.38 1.90
N LYS A 464 -7.88 -32.72 2.33
CA LYS A 464 -8.71 -31.89 1.47
C LYS A 464 -7.95 -30.71 0.89
N TRP A 465 -7.17 -30.01 1.71
CA TRP A 465 -6.33 -28.88 1.29
C TRP A 465 -5.29 -29.29 0.25
N GLU A 466 -4.57 -30.40 0.45
CA GLU A 466 -3.59 -30.90 -0.52
C GLU A 466 -4.23 -31.27 -1.84
N SER A 467 -5.42 -31.89 -1.81
CA SER A 467 -6.20 -32.21 -3.01
C SER A 467 -6.62 -30.97 -3.79
N GLU A 468 -7.15 -29.96 -3.10
CA GLU A 468 -7.55 -28.68 -3.70
C GLU A 468 -6.34 -27.91 -4.26
N LYS A 469 -5.24 -27.89 -3.53
CA LYS A 469 -3.98 -27.25 -3.96
C LYS A 469 -3.42 -27.88 -5.25
N ASN A 470 -3.43 -29.21 -5.36
CA ASN A 470 -2.99 -29.90 -6.56
C ASN A 470 -3.86 -29.57 -7.76
N ALA A 471 -5.19 -29.49 -7.58
CA ALA A 471 -6.11 -29.10 -8.64
C ALA A 471 -5.85 -27.68 -9.13
N ILE A 472 -5.64 -26.73 -8.23
CA ILE A 472 -5.31 -25.33 -8.56
C ILE A 472 -3.97 -25.21 -9.27
N THR A 473 -2.97 -25.96 -8.83
CA THR A 473 -1.63 -25.99 -9.48
C THR A 473 -1.72 -26.45 -10.93
N LYS A 474 -2.50 -27.47 -11.23
CA LYS A 474 -2.74 -27.93 -12.61
C LYS A 474 -3.39 -26.87 -13.47
N VAL A 475 -4.42 -26.20 -12.97
CA VAL A 475 -5.12 -25.11 -13.67
C VAL A 475 -4.15 -23.96 -13.98
N ASN A 476 -3.34 -23.55 -13.02
CA ASN A 476 -2.38 -22.46 -13.18
C ASN A 476 -1.29 -22.80 -14.21
N LYS A 477 -0.79 -24.03 -14.22
CA LYS A 477 0.17 -24.48 -15.25
C LYS A 477 -0.40 -24.40 -16.65
N LEU A 478 -1.66 -24.79 -16.83
CA LEU A 478 -2.32 -24.68 -18.12
C LEU A 478 -2.49 -23.23 -18.57
N ARG A 479 -2.82 -22.33 -17.66
CA ARG A 479 -2.91 -20.89 -17.95
C ARG A 479 -1.57 -20.30 -18.37
N GLU A 480 -0.49 -20.65 -17.68
CA GLU A 480 0.87 -20.23 -18.05
C GLU A 480 1.27 -20.72 -19.43
N GLU A 481 0.96 -21.97 -19.76
CA GLU A 481 1.21 -22.53 -21.10
C GLU A 481 0.41 -21.82 -22.19
N ILE A 482 -0.85 -21.50 -21.95
CA ILE A 482 -1.69 -20.75 -22.88
C ILE A 482 -1.08 -19.38 -23.14
N GLU A 483 -0.60 -18.69 -22.11
CA GLU A 483 0.04 -17.40 -22.27
C GLU A 483 1.36 -17.49 -23.04
N ARG A 484 2.16 -18.49 -22.74
CA ARG A 484 3.40 -18.79 -23.49
C ARG A 484 3.12 -19.02 -24.96
N VAL A 485 2.11 -19.80 -25.28
CA VAL A 485 1.69 -20.07 -26.68
C VAL A 485 1.19 -18.79 -27.35
N ASN A 486 0.41 -17.96 -26.66
CA ASN A 486 -0.01 -16.66 -27.18
C ASN A 486 1.17 -15.73 -27.48
N ALA A 487 2.16 -15.68 -26.58
CA ALA A 487 3.38 -14.90 -26.79
C ALA A 487 4.19 -15.41 -27.99
N GLU A 488 4.34 -16.71 -28.14
CA GLU A 488 5.00 -17.34 -29.30
C GLU A 488 4.26 -17.06 -30.60
N MET A 489 2.94 -17.10 -30.56
CA MET A 489 2.08 -16.79 -31.72
C MET A 489 2.27 -15.33 -32.17
N GLU A 490 2.26 -14.38 -31.22
CA GLU A 490 2.54 -12.97 -31.52
C GLU A 490 3.94 -12.77 -32.08
N ARG A 491 4.94 -13.46 -31.54
CA ARG A 491 6.32 -13.43 -32.03
C ARG A 491 6.41 -13.98 -33.45
N ALA A 492 5.74 -15.10 -33.75
CA ALA A 492 5.70 -15.69 -35.09
C ALA A 492 5.02 -14.75 -36.10
N GLU A 493 3.94 -14.07 -35.71
CA GLU A 493 3.26 -13.07 -36.54
C GLU A 493 4.18 -11.87 -36.84
N ARG A 494 4.94 -11.39 -35.86
CA ARG A 494 5.92 -10.30 -36.05
C ARG A 494 7.05 -10.69 -36.99
N GLN A 495 7.48 -11.95 -36.95
CA GLN A 495 8.54 -12.49 -37.84
C GLN A 495 8.02 -12.94 -39.17
N TYR A 496 6.74 -12.75 -39.49
CA TYR A 496 6.06 -13.24 -40.73
C TYR A 496 6.13 -14.76 -40.93
N ASP A 497 6.34 -15.51 -39.86
CA ASP A 497 6.24 -16.96 -39.88
C ASP A 497 4.78 -17.40 -39.73
N LEU A 498 4.01 -17.25 -40.82
CA LEU A 498 2.58 -17.51 -40.84
C LEU A 498 2.24 -18.97 -40.58
N ASN A 499 3.11 -19.89 -40.97
CA ASN A 499 2.90 -21.33 -40.76
C ASN A 499 2.96 -21.68 -39.27
N LYS A 500 3.95 -21.15 -38.55
CA LYS A 500 4.07 -21.38 -37.13
C LYS A 500 2.94 -20.68 -36.36
N ALA A 501 2.58 -19.46 -36.75
CA ALA A 501 1.46 -18.76 -36.17
C ALA A 501 0.12 -19.50 -36.37
N ALA A 502 -0.13 -20.04 -37.54
CA ALA A 502 -1.29 -20.85 -37.85
C ALA A 502 -1.33 -22.18 -37.08
N GLU A 503 -0.19 -22.86 -36.97
CA GLU A 503 -0.06 -24.09 -36.17
C GLU A 503 -0.39 -23.83 -34.70
N LEU A 504 0.13 -22.75 -34.12
CA LEU A 504 -0.15 -22.39 -32.75
C LEU A 504 -1.62 -21.96 -32.56
N LYS A 505 -2.16 -21.14 -33.44
CA LYS A 505 -3.51 -20.61 -33.35
C LYS A 505 -4.61 -21.66 -33.52
N TYR A 506 -4.43 -22.60 -34.41
CA TYR A 506 -5.45 -23.58 -34.78
C TYR A 506 -5.19 -24.99 -34.22
N GLY A 507 -3.99 -25.29 -33.77
CA GLY A 507 -3.61 -26.60 -33.23
C GLY A 507 -3.41 -26.58 -31.71
N GLU A 508 -2.37 -25.91 -31.22
CA GLU A 508 -2.00 -25.96 -29.81
C GLU A 508 -2.91 -25.13 -28.88
N LEU A 509 -3.26 -23.92 -29.29
CA LEU A 509 -4.05 -23.01 -28.44
C LEU A 509 -5.46 -23.54 -28.14
N PRO A 510 -6.24 -24.04 -29.13
CA PRO A 510 -7.53 -24.65 -28.86
C PRO A 510 -7.46 -25.89 -27.98
N LYS A 511 -6.41 -26.71 -28.17
CA LYS A 511 -6.16 -27.90 -27.37
C LYS A 511 -5.92 -27.53 -25.88
N LEU A 512 -5.06 -26.53 -25.62
CA LEU A 512 -4.78 -26.06 -24.28
C LEU A 512 -6.01 -25.41 -23.62
N LYS A 513 -6.80 -24.64 -24.36
CA LYS A 513 -8.05 -24.07 -23.88
C LYS A 513 -9.07 -25.14 -23.50
N LYS A 514 -9.15 -26.22 -24.30
CA LYS A 514 -10.03 -27.34 -24.00
C LYS A 514 -9.57 -28.11 -22.75
N GLU A 515 -8.28 -28.36 -22.60
CA GLU A 515 -7.70 -28.96 -21.39
C GLU A 515 -7.93 -28.08 -20.17
N LEU A 516 -7.77 -26.77 -20.31
CA LEU A 516 -8.04 -25.81 -19.24
C LEU A 516 -9.51 -25.85 -18.79
N ALA A 517 -10.44 -25.83 -19.73
CA ALA A 517 -11.88 -25.92 -19.43
C ALA A 517 -12.24 -27.22 -18.71
N ALA A 518 -11.64 -28.35 -19.13
CA ALA A 518 -11.82 -29.65 -18.49
C ALA A 518 -11.27 -29.68 -17.06
N GLU A 519 -10.07 -29.15 -16.83
CA GLU A 519 -9.46 -29.07 -15.49
C GLU A 519 -10.18 -28.08 -14.57
N GLU A 520 -10.64 -26.94 -15.07
CA GLU A 520 -11.49 -26.01 -14.32
C GLU A 520 -12.81 -26.65 -13.90
N ALA A 521 -13.45 -27.41 -14.78
CA ALA A 521 -14.67 -28.15 -14.47
C ALA A 521 -14.44 -29.22 -13.37
N ILE A 522 -13.31 -29.94 -13.41
CA ILE A 522 -12.92 -30.89 -12.38
C ILE A 522 -12.63 -30.19 -11.06
N ALA A 523 -11.93 -29.06 -11.09
CA ALA A 523 -11.64 -28.26 -9.90
C ALA A 523 -12.92 -27.71 -9.25
N GLU A 524 -13.89 -27.24 -10.04
CA GLU A 524 -15.20 -26.78 -9.52
C GLU A 524 -16.04 -27.91 -8.92
N LYS A 525 -16.01 -29.09 -9.50
CA LYS A 525 -16.72 -30.26 -8.96
C LYS A 525 -16.10 -30.75 -7.64
N SER A 526 -14.80 -30.61 -7.45
CA SER A 526 -14.11 -30.98 -6.21
C SER A 526 -14.29 -29.93 -5.12
N LYS A 527 -14.69 -28.71 -5.48
CA LYS A 527 -15.07 -27.65 -4.53
C LYS A 527 -16.51 -27.83 -4.07
N GLY A 528 -16.69 -28.49 -2.92
CA GLY A 528 -17.95 -28.44 -2.20
C GLY A 528 -18.14 -27.08 -1.50
N GLU A 529 -19.28 -26.90 -0.83
CA GLU A 529 -19.58 -25.72 -0.01
C GLU A 529 -18.53 -25.48 1.10
N ASP A 530 -17.77 -26.51 1.47
CA ASP A 530 -16.74 -26.53 2.51
C ASP A 530 -15.31 -26.42 1.95
N SER A 531 -15.11 -25.76 0.82
CA SER A 531 -13.77 -25.59 0.25
C SER A 531 -12.82 -24.81 1.19
N LEU A 532 -11.65 -25.38 1.47
CA LEU A 532 -10.60 -24.75 2.30
C LEU A 532 -9.76 -23.74 1.53
N LEU A 533 -9.61 -23.92 0.23
CA LEU A 533 -8.87 -23.05 -0.64
C LEU A 533 -9.79 -22.24 -1.54
N ARG A 534 -9.54 -20.97 -1.56
CA ARG A 534 -10.16 -20.03 -2.48
C ARG A 534 -9.17 -19.77 -3.62
N ASP A 535 -9.58 -19.99 -4.86
CA ASP A 535 -8.80 -19.69 -6.05
C ASP A 535 -9.31 -18.47 -6.79
N LYS A 536 -10.36 -17.86 -6.29
CA LYS A 536 -11.03 -16.71 -6.87
C LYS A 536 -11.04 -15.54 -5.90
N VAL A 537 -10.71 -14.38 -6.43
CA VAL A 537 -10.91 -13.12 -5.71
C VAL A 537 -12.36 -12.70 -5.88
N THR A 538 -13.07 -12.56 -4.77
CA THR A 538 -14.47 -12.13 -4.70
C THR A 538 -14.62 -10.80 -3.96
N GLU A 539 -15.82 -10.28 -3.89
CA GLU A 539 -16.14 -9.09 -3.10
C GLU A 539 -15.70 -9.23 -1.64
N GLU A 540 -15.76 -10.43 -1.09
CA GLU A 540 -15.44 -10.71 0.30
C GLU A 540 -13.96 -10.42 0.62
N GLU A 541 -13.04 -10.84 -0.25
CA GLU A 541 -11.62 -10.56 -0.08
C GLU A 541 -11.32 -9.07 -0.17
N ILE A 542 -11.92 -8.39 -1.14
CA ILE A 542 -11.80 -6.94 -1.29
C ILE A 542 -12.33 -6.21 -0.04
N ALA A 543 -13.51 -6.59 0.43
CA ALA A 543 -14.10 -6.01 1.63
C ALA A 543 -13.25 -6.25 2.88
N ARG A 544 -12.65 -7.43 3.01
CA ARG A 544 -11.76 -7.78 4.12
C ARG A 544 -10.49 -6.89 4.12
N ILE A 545 -9.92 -6.62 2.97
CA ILE A 545 -8.73 -5.76 2.85
C ILE A 545 -9.09 -4.31 3.15
N VAL A 546 -10.19 -3.81 2.62
CA VAL A 546 -10.70 -2.47 2.94
C VAL A 546 -10.93 -2.33 4.44
N GLY A 547 -11.53 -3.33 5.07
CA GLY A 547 -11.70 -3.38 6.52
C GLY A 547 -10.39 -3.30 7.28
N ARG A 548 -9.37 -4.03 6.83
CA ARG A 548 -8.04 -4.00 7.44
C ARG A 548 -7.34 -2.66 7.28
N TRP A 549 -7.42 -2.04 6.11
CA TRP A 549 -6.77 -0.75 5.84
C TRP A 549 -7.43 0.41 6.58
N THR A 550 -8.75 0.38 6.68
CA THR A 550 -9.54 1.47 7.26
C THR A 550 -9.93 1.23 8.73
N GLY A 551 -9.74 0.01 9.23
CA GLY A 551 -10.20 -0.41 10.55
C GLY A 551 -11.71 -0.63 10.64
N ILE A 552 -12.41 -0.67 9.51
CA ILE A 552 -13.87 -0.83 9.44
C ILE A 552 -14.20 -2.27 9.07
N PRO A 553 -15.21 -2.87 9.67
CA PRO A 553 -15.65 -4.22 9.31
C PRO A 553 -16.52 -4.21 8.04
N VAL A 554 -15.97 -3.83 6.92
CA VAL A 554 -16.69 -3.69 5.64
C VAL A 554 -17.28 -5.02 5.16
N ALA A 555 -16.59 -6.13 5.43
CA ALA A 555 -17.07 -7.47 5.09
C ALA A 555 -18.41 -7.79 5.76
N LYS A 556 -18.59 -7.39 7.01
CA LYS A 556 -19.86 -7.58 7.73
C LYS A 556 -20.94 -6.59 7.32
N LEU A 557 -20.58 -5.40 6.85
CA LEU A 557 -21.51 -4.41 6.32
C LEU A 557 -22.16 -4.87 5.01
N MET A 558 -21.49 -5.69 4.22
CA MET A 558 -22.01 -6.17 2.93
C MET A 558 -23.04 -7.30 3.05
N GLU A 559 -22.85 -8.22 3.99
CA GLU A 559 -23.70 -9.43 4.10
C GLU A 559 -24.94 -9.28 4.98
N GLY A 560 -24.91 -8.39 5.94
CA GLY A 560 -25.97 -8.24 6.92
C GLY A 560 -26.47 -6.83 7.16
N GLU A 561 -26.06 -5.87 6.37
CA GLU A 561 -26.37 -4.44 6.63
C GLU A 561 -27.87 -4.18 6.70
N ARG A 562 -28.64 -4.75 5.79
CA ARG A 562 -30.10 -4.59 5.81
C ARG A 562 -30.75 -5.17 7.05
N GLU A 563 -30.39 -6.40 7.41
CA GLU A 563 -30.92 -7.06 8.60
C GLU A 563 -30.44 -6.40 9.89
N LYS A 564 -29.16 -6.04 9.97
CA LYS A 564 -28.60 -5.32 11.10
C LYS A 564 -29.29 -3.99 11.34
N LEU A 565 -29.54 -3.22 10.30
CA LEU A 565 -30.21 -1.93 10.38
C LEU A 565 -31.67 -2.06 10.76
N LEU A 566 -32.37 -3.05 10.22
CA LEU A 566 -33.77 -3.33 10.57
C LEU A 566 -33.93 -3.79 12.03
N HIS A 567 -32.95 -4.49 12.57
CA HIS A 567 -32.91 -4.99 13.94
C HIS A 567 -31.98 -4.20 14.86
N LEU A 568 -31.55 -3.00 14.45
CA LEU A 568 -30.62 -2.16 15.21
C LEU A 568 -31.16 -1.83 16.59
N GLU A 569 -32.44 -1.51 16.72
CA GLU A 569 -33.11 -1.23 17.98
C GLU A 569 -33.00 -2.39 18.97
N ASP A 570 -33.28 -3.60 18.52
CA ASP A 570 -33.17 -4.82 19.35
C ASP A 570 -31.71 -5.09 19.75
N THR A 571 -30.80 -4.92 18.83
CA THR A 571 -29.34 -5.07 19.07
C THR A 571 -28.85 -4.08 20.12
N LEU A 572 -29.29 -2.84 20.06
CA LEU A 572 -28.91 -1.82 21.05
C LEU A 572 -29.50 -2.12 22.44
N HIS A 573 -30.74 -2.67 22.51
CA HIS A 573 -31.36 -3.05 23.73
C HIS A 573 -30.71 -4.25 24.45
N GLN A 574 -29.95 -5.07 23.77
CA GLN A 574 -29.15 -6.13 24.39
C GLN A 574 -28.12 -5.57 25.38
N ARG A 575 -27.67 -4.36 25.15
CA ARG A 575 -26.63 -3.68 25.94
C ARG A 575 -27.17 -2.48 26.73
N VAL A 576 -28.09 -1.74 26.15
CA VAL A 576 -28.70 -0.56 26.75
C VAL A 576 -30.05 -0.95 27.37
N ILE A 577 -30.11 -0.91 28.67
CA ILE A 577 -31.32 -1.27 29.42
C ILE A 577 -32.20 -0.04 29.61
N GLY A 578 -33.46 -0.15 29.24
CA GLY A 578 -34.39 0.98 29.29
C GLY A 578 -34.14 1.94 28.14
N GLN A 579 -34.54 3.18 28.32
CA GLN A 579 -34.32 4.27 27.35
C GLN A 579 -34.89 3.99 25.95
N ASP A 580 -36.11 3.41 25.90
CA ASP A 580 -36.73 2.94 24.62
C ASP A 580 -36.88 4.07 23.60
N GLU A 581 -37.28 5.26 24.05
CA GLU A 581 -37.42 6.43 23.19
C GLU A 581 -36.05 6.86 22.59
N ALA A 582 -35.01 6.84 23.41
CA ALA A 582 -33.66 7.19 22.96
C ALA A 582 -33.13 6.24 21.90
N VAL A 583 -33.23 4.94 22.18
CA VAL A 583 -32.81 3.88 21.25
C VAL A 583 -33.61 3.94 19.95
N LYS A 584 -34.93 4.13 20.03
CA LYS A 584 -35.82 4.24 18.86
C LYS A 584 -35.46 5.43 17.97
N ARG A 585 -35.28 6.62 18.54
CA ARG A 585 -34.93 7.83 17.77
C ARG A 585 -33.57 7.73 17.10
N VAL A 586 -32.59 7.20 17.81
CA VAL A 586 -31.24 7.01 17.26
C VAL A 586 -31.27 5.98 16.12
N SER A 587 -31.96 4.87 16.30
CA SER A 587 -32.11 3.82 15.28
C SER A 587 -32.82 4.35 14.03
N GLU A 588 -33.88 5.10 14.18
CA GLU A 588 -34.62 5.70 13.05
C GLU A 588 -33.78 6.74 12.29
N ALA A 589 -33.03 7.57 12.98
CA ALA A 589 -32.14 8.54 12.34
C ALA A 589 -31.02 7.87 11.53
N ILE A 590 -30.45 6.80 12.04
CA ILE A 590 -29.43 6.02 11.32
C ILE A 590 -30.04 5.31 10.12
N LEU A 591 -31.24 4.78 10.23
CA LEU A 591 -31.98 4.21 9.10
C LEU A 591 -32.21 5.23 7.97
N ARG A 592 -32.64 6.44 8.31
CA ARG A 592 -32.82 7.51 7.33
C ARG A 592 -31.52 7.87 6.61
N SER A 593 -30.45 7.95 7.34
CA SER A 593 -29.12 8.24 6.78
C SER A 593 -28.65 7.13 5.83
N ARG A 594 -28.81 5.89 6.23
CA ARG A 594 -28.39 4.72 5.43
C ARG A 594 -29.29 4.45 4.23
N ALA A 595 -30.52 4.88 4.27
CA ALA A 595 -31.44 4.80 3.13
C ALA A 595 -31.15 5.84 2.04
N GLY A 596 -30.22 6.74 2.28
CA GLY A 596 -29.83 7.77 1.31
C GLY A 596 -30.82 8.94 1.19
N ILE A 597 -31.76 9.06 2.10
CA ILE A 597 -32.77 10.14 2.12
C ILE A 597 -32.19 11.43 2.71
N GLN A 598 -31.22 11.31 3.58
CA GLN A 598 -30.57 12.44 4.23
C GLN A 598 -29.51 13.07 3.30
N ASP A 599 -29.19 14.35 3.54
CA ASP A 599 -28.12 15.04 2.82
C ASP A 599 -26.79 14.26 2.93
N PRO A 600 -26.19 13.86 1.79
CA PRO A 600 -24.96 13.08 1.79
C PRO A 600 -23.74 13.84 2.33
N ASN A 601 -23.82 15.16 2.45
CA ASN A 601 -22.72 16.00 2.96
C ASN A 601 -22.72 16.15 4.50
N ARG A 602 -23.61 15.47 5.18
CA ARG A 602 -23.72 15.51 6.65
C ARG A 602 -23.18 14.20 7.26
N PRO A 603 -22.78 14.22 8.55
CA PRO A 603 -22.48 12.99 9.27
C PRO A 603 -23.66 11.99 9.24
N LEU A 604 -23.39 10.71 9.49
CA LEU A 604 -24.41 9.65 9.53
C LEU A 604 -25.51 9.93 10.52
N GLY A 605 -25.17 10.57 11.61
CA GLY A 605 -26.12 11.01 12.60
C GLY A 605 -25.49 12.03 13.55
N SER A 606 -26.30 12.96 14.05
CA SER A 606 -25.88 13.91 15.06
C SER A 606 -26.95 13.97 16.15
N PHE A 607 -26.55 13.73 17.39
CA PHE A 607 -27.45 13.57 18.52
C PHE A 607 -27.00 14.40 19.72
N LEU A 608 -27.94 15.01 20.38
CA LEU A 608 -27.72 15.62 21.69
C LEU A 608 -28.47 14.78 22.73
N PHE A 609 -27.75 14.18 23.66
CA PHE A 609 -28.28 13.37 24.73
C PHE A 609 -28.39 14.18 26.01
N LEU A 610 -29.60 14.30 26.50
CA LEU A 610 -29.92 15.04 27.71
C LEU A 610 -30.45 14.10 28.79
N GLY A 611 -30.03 14.30 30.02
CA GLY A 611 -30.52 13.51 31.10
C GLY A 611 -29.56 13.42 32.29
N PRO A 612 -30.00 12.81 33.40
CA PRO A 612 -29.14 12.66 34.55
C PRO A 612 -27.92 11.78 34.29
N THR A 613 -26.96 11.86 35.17
CA THR A 613 -25.72 11.06 35.08
C THR A 613 -26.02 9.58 35.31
N GLY A 614 -25.35 8.70 34.58
CA GLY A 614 -25.42 7.25 34.82
C GLY A 614 -26.68 6.56 34.32
N VAL A 615 -27.38 7.12 33.32
CA VAL A 615 -28.61 6.56 32.74
C VAL A 615 -28.37 5.83 31.43
N GLY A 616 -27.15 5.73 30.96
CA GLY A 616 -26.79 4.97 29.76
C GLY A 616 -26.43 5.78 28.53
N LYS A 617 -26.13 7.09 28.66
CA LYS A 617 -25.72 7.96 27.53
C LYS A 617 -24.44 7.46 26.85
N THR A 618 -23.40 7.23 27.61
CA THR A 618 -22.13 6.69 27.10
C THR A 618 -22.27 5.24 26.65
N GLU A 619 -23.10 4.47 27.35
CA GLU A 619 -23.32 3.06 27.01
C GLU A 619 -24.02 2.91 25.64
N LEU A 620 -24.96 3.80 25.31
CA LEU A 620 -25.58 3.81 23.99
C LEU A 620 -24.55 4.15 22.89
N ALA A 621 -23.64 5.09 23.15
CA ALA A 621 -22.54 5.41 22.22
C ALA A 621 -21.64 4.19 21.97
N LYS A 622 -21.27 3.47 23.01
CA LYS A 622 -20.49 2.23 22.89
C LYS A 622 -21.27 1.12 22.16
N ALA A 623 -22.55 0.98 22.43
CA ALA A 623 -23.41 0.00 21.77
C ALA A 623 -23.56 0.30 20.28
N LEU A 624 -23.67 1.57 19.90
CA LEU A 624 -23.67 1.99 18.48
C LEU A 624 -22.34 1.69 17.80
N ALA A 625 -21.23 1.96 18.43
CA ALA A 625 -19.91 1.65 17.90
C ALA A 625 -19.76 0.14 17.67
N GLN A 626 -20.19 -0.67 18.60
CA GLN A 626 -20.15 -2.12 18.46
C GLN A 626 -21.12 -2.65 17.38
N ALA A 627 -22.33 -2.12 17.32
CA ALA A 627 -23.34 -2.59 16.35
C ALA A 627 -23.03 -2.18 14.91
N LEU A 628 -22.53 -0.96 14.70
CA LEU A 628 -22.30 -0.41 13.36
C LEU A 628 -20.85 -0.56 12.89
N PHE A 629 -19.89 -0.52 13.80
CA PHE A 629 -18.46 -0.56 13.52
C PHE A 629 -17.74 -1.76 14.16
N ASP A 630 -18.49 -2.74 14.64
CA ASP A 630 -18.11 -4.05 15.19
C ASP A 630 -17.17 -4.03 16.41
N ASP A 631 -16.72 -2.90 16.87
CA ASP A 631 -15.89 -2.77 18.08
C ASP A 631 -16.27 -1.51 18.85
N GLU A 632 -16.51 -1.65 20.13
CA GLU A 632 -16.76 -0.51 21.02
C GLU A 632 -15.58 0.47 21.11
N LYS A 633 -14.37 0.04 20.71
CA LYS A 633 -13.16 0.86 20.64
C LYS A 633 -13.16 1.84 19.45
N ASN A 634 -14.03 1.63 18.47
CA ASN A 634 -14.25 2.56 17.37
C ASN A 634 -15.07 3.77 17.80
N MET A 635 -14.66 4.34 18.90
CA MET A 635 -15.25 5.54 19.52
C MET A 635 -14.15 6.52 19.89
N VAL A 636 -14.31 7.74 19.45
CA VAL A 636 -13.45 8.87 19.83
C VAL A 636 -14.17 9.63 20.93
N ARG A 637 -13.60 9.67 22.12
CA ARG A 637 -14.19 10.37 23.26
C ARG A 637 -13.43 11.67 23.53
N ILE A 638 -14.16 12.77 23.54
CA ILE A 638 -13.65 14.11 23.85
C ILE A 638 -14.45 14.69 25.00
N ASP A 639 -13.79 14.95 26.12
CA ASP A 639 -14.38 15.59 27.26
C ASP A 639 -14.30 17.13 27.11
N MET A 640 -15.43 17.75 26.88
CA MET A 640 -15.51 19.21 26.66
C MET A 640 -15.20 20.05 27.89
N SER A 641 -15.14 19.44 29.08
CA SER A 641 -14.66 20.14 30.26
C SER A 641 -13.19 20.54 30.20
N GLU A 642 -12.41 19.87 29.37
CA GLU A 642 -11.00 20.19 29.06
C GLU A 642 -10.84 21.29 28.00
N TYR A 643 -11.93 21.69 27.32
CA TYR A 643 -11.95 22.67 26.22
C TYR A 643 -12.72 23.95 26.57
N MET A 644 -12.57 24.41 27.77
CA MET A 644 -13.27 25.61 28.30
C MET A 644 -12.61 26.91 27.86
N GLU A 645 -11.35 26.89 27.46
CA GLU A 645 -10.57 28.06 27.07
C GLU A 645 -10.57 28.29 25.56
N LYS A 646 -10.38 29.55 25.14
CA LYS A 646 -10.32 29.94 23.74
C LYS A 646 -9.25 29.19 22.94
N PHE A 647 -8.09 28.91 23.54
CA PHE A 647 -7.01 28.18 22.90
C PHE A 647 -7.26 26.69 22.73
N SER A 648 -8.32 26.16 23.28
CA SER A 648 -8.71 24.76 23.20
C SER A 648 -9.04 24.30 21.76
N VAL A 649 -9.43 25.23 20.88
CA VAL A 649 -9.66 24.94 19.45
C VAL A 649 -8.41 24.38 18.80
N SER A 650 -7.22 24.90 19.14
CA SER A 650 -5.96 24.40 18.61
C SER A 650 -5.63 22.97 19.04
N ARG A 651 -6.15 22.51 20.16
CA ARG A 651 -6.04 21.10 20.59
C ARG A 651 -6.94 20.17 19.77
N LEU A 652 -8.06 20.65 19.27
CA LEU A 652 -8.99 19.86 18.45
C LEU A 652 -8.55 19.74 17.00
N ILE A 653 -8.15 20.83 16.37
CA ILE A 653 -7.83 20.89 14.94
C ILE A 653 -6.33 21.00 14.63
N GLY A 654 -5.51 21.22 15.62
CA GLY A 654 -4.06 21.39 15.51
C GLY A 654 -3.61 22.82 15.74
N ALA A 655 -2.37 22.99 16.17
CA ALA A 655 -1.74 24.28 16.39
C ALA A 655 -1.41 24.98 15.06
N PRO A 656 -1.47 26.32 14.98
CA PRO A 656 -1.02 27.05 13.79
C PRO A 656 0.46 26.80 13.47
N PRO A 657 0.91 27.01 12.21
CA PRO A 657 2.31 26.89 11.85
C PRO A 657 3.22 27.75 12.72
N GLY A 658 4.30 27.15 13.22
CA GLY A 658 5.27 27.81 14.10
C GLY A 658 4.96 27.73 15.61
N TYR A 659 3.84 27.14 16.00
CA TYR A 659 3.50 26.91 17.41
C TYR A 659 3.80 25.48 17.84
N VAL A 660 4.00 25.28 19.13
CA VAL A 660 4.24 23.95 19.73
C VAL A 660 3.01 23.06 19.47
N GLY A 661 3.26 21.84 19.01
CA GLY A 661 2.20 20.86 18.68
C GLY A 661 1.70 20.90 17.25
N TYR A 662 2.26 21.73 16.37
CA TYR A 662 1.90 21.78 14.95
C TYR A 662 2.09 20.43 14.25
N ASP A 663 3.20 19.76 14.51
CA ASP A 663 3.52 18.47 13.90
C ASP A 663 2.66 17.31 14.44
N GLU A 664 2.12 17.45 15.64
CA GLU A 664 1.29 16.43 16.31
C GLU A 664 -0.15 16.39 15.78
N GLY A 665 -0.62 17.50 15.20
CA GLY A 665 -1.99 17.65 14.74
C GLY A 665 -3.02 17.84 15.85
N GLY A 666 -4.30 17.91 15.49
CA GLY A 666 -5.42 18.07 16.43
C GLY A 666 -5.92 16.74 16.98
N GLN A 667 -6.36 16.70 18.22
CA GLN A 667 -6.90 15.48 18.84
C GLN A 667 -8.11 14.93 18.09
N LEU A 668 -9.06 15.80 17.73
CA LEU A 668 -10.25 15.41 17.00
C LEU A 668 -9.91 15.05 15.54
N THR A 669 -9.20 15.92 14.84
CA THR A 669 -8.90 15.75 13.41
C THR A 669 -8.01 14.54 13.16
N GLU A 670 -6.99 14.29 13.97
CA GLU A 670 -6.14 13.11 13.83
C GLU A 670 -6.88 11.81 14.16
N ALA A 671 -7.68 11.80 15.21
CA ALA A 671 -8.45 10.62 15.60
C ALA A 671 -9.45 10.22 14.49
N VAL A 672 -10.17 11.17 13.92
CA VAL A 672 -11.13 10.91 12.84
C VAL A 672 -10.43 10.60 11.52
N ARG A 673 -9.30 11.23 11.23
CA ARG A 673 -8.51 10.92 10.03
C ARG A 673 -8.02 9.47 10.04
N ARG A 674 -7.59 8.99 11.19
CA ARG A 674 -7.13 7.59 11.38
C ARG A 674 -8.28 6.60 11.42
N HIS A 675 -9.41 6.99 12.00
CA HIS A 675 -10.61 6.17 12.15
C HIS A 675 -11.83 6.92 11.62
N PRO A 676 -11.98 7.03 10.27
CA PRO A 676 -13.07 7.80 9.66
C PRO A 676 -14.47 7.21 9.91
N TYR A 677 -14.53 5.98 10.37
CA TYR A 677 -15.75 5.29 10.75
C TYR A 677 -15.75 5.05 12.25
N SER A 678 -16.23 6.01 12.95
CA SER A 678 -16.26 5.97 14.41
C SER A 678 -17.47 6.73 14.95
N VAL A 679 -17.78 6.46 16.19
CA VAL A 679 -18.67 7.29 16.98
C VAL A 679 -17.82 8.35 17.68
N VAL A 680 -18.11 9.61 17.45
CA VAL A 680 -17.43 10.73 18.12
C VAL A 680 -18.32 11.21 19.24
N LEU A 681 -17.87 11.01 20.47
CA LEU A 681 -18.61 11.38 21.69
C LEU A 681 -18.00 12.63 22.31
N PHE A 682 -18.81 13.67 22.39
CA PHE A 682 -18.47 14.92 23.08
C PHE A 682 -19.20 14.98 24.42
N ASP A 683 -18.49 14.69 25.49
CA ASP A 683 -19.05 14.74 26.83
C ASP A 683 -19.13 16.18 27.38
N GLU A 684 -20.22 16.46 28.07
CA GLU A 684 -20.43 17.75 28.74
C GLU A 684 -20.28 18.98 27.81
N VAL A 685 -20.99 18.91 26.68
CA VAL A 685 -20.86 19.90 25.59
C VAL A 685 -21.19 21.33 26.03
N GLU A 686 -22.00 21.52 27.06
CA GLU A 686 -22.34 22.82 27.63
C GLU A 686 -21.14 23.57 28.24
N LYS A 687 -20.07 22.87 28.58
CA LYS A 687 -18.86 23.42 29.16
C LYS A 687 -17.86 23.95 28.15
N ALA A 688 -18.06 23.63 26.85
CA ALA A 688 -17.14 24.02 25.78
C ALA A 688 -17.14 25.55 25.56
N HIS A 689 -15.96 26.08 25.19
CA HIS A 689 -15.83 27.48 24.80
C HIS A 689 -16.65 27.75 23.52
N PRO A 690 -17.26 28.91 23.32
CA PRO A 690 -18.04 29.26 22.12
C PRO A 690 -17.32 29.04 20.79
N ASP A 691 -16.00 29.21 20.75
CA ASP A 691 -15.20 28.98 19.54
C ASP A 691 -15.14 27.48 19.13
N VAL A 692 -15.27 26.58 20.11
CA VAL A 692 -15.37 25.12 19.85
C VAL A 692 -16.69 24.82 19.15
N PHE A 693 -17.78 25.50 19.47
CA PHE A 693 -19.05 25.32 18.78
C PHE A 693 -18.99 25.70 17.31
N ASN A 694 -18.16 26.65 16.91
CA ASN A 694 -17.97 27.00 15.49
C ASN A 694 -17.35 25.84 14.71
N VAL A 695 -16.43 25.11 15.32
CA VAL A 695 -15.87 23.88 14.73
C VAL A 695 -16.93 22.81 14.59
N LEU A 696 -17.74 22.59 15.62
CA LEU A 696 -18.85 21.63 15.60
C LEU A 696 -19.92 21.99 14.55
N LEU A 697 -20.24 23.28 14.41
CA LEU A 697 -21.16 23.76 13.38
C LEU A 697 -20.68 23.43 11.98
N GLN A 698 -19.41 23.61 11.71
CA GLN A 698 -18.81 23.27 10.41
C GLN A 698 -18.92 21.78 10.14
N VAL A 699 -18.62 20.94 11.13
CA VAL A 699 -18.76 19.49 11.01
C VAL A 699 -20.19 19.08 10.75
N LEU A 700 -21.15 19.68 11.45
CA LEU A 700 -22.57 19.36 11.30
C LEU A 700 -23.13 19.79 9.95
N ASP A 701 -22.66 20.89 9.38
CA ASP A 701 -23.14 21.40 8.11
C ASP A 701 -22.48 20.75 6.89
N ASP A 702 -21.14 20.75 6.90
CA ASP A 702 -20.36 20.38 5.73
C ASP A 702 -19.87 18.92 5.79
N GLY A 703 -19.96 18.30 6.96
CA GLY A 703 -19.43 16.94 7.20
C GLY A 703 -17.91 16.86 7.08
N ARG A 704 -17.23 17.98 7.13
CA ARG A 704 -15.77 18.07 7.02
C ARG A 704 -15.23 19.31 7.72
N ILE A 705 -13.98 19.23 8.16
CA ILE A 705 -13.21 20.38 8.62
C ILE A 705 -11.80 20.33 8.06
N THR A 706 -11.18 21.51 7.93
CA THR A 706 -9.77 21.60 7.53
C THR A 706 -8.93 21.75 8.79
N ASP A 707 -7.91 20.90 8.95
CA ASP A 707 -6.98 20.99 10.07
C ASP A 707 -5.97 22.13 9.88
N SER A 708 -5.14 22.37 10.89
CA SER A 708 -4.11 23.41 10.85
C SER A 708 -3.03 23.18 9.79
N GLN A 709 -2.88 21.96 9.31
CA GLN A 709 -1.93 21.59 8.26
C GLN A 709 -2.54 21.68 6.84
N GLY A 710 -3.76 22.17 6.71
CA GLY A 710 -4.45 22.32 5.44
C GLY A 710 -5.12 21.04 4.91
N ARG A 711 -5.14 19.97 5.67
CA ARG A 711 -5.78 18.71 5.28
C ARG A 711 -7.26 18.76 5.61
N THR A 712 -8.08 18.32 4.66
CA THR A 712 -9.52 18.18 4.90
C THR A 712 -9.81 16.83 5.56
N VAL A 713 -10.44 16.87 6.74
CA VAL A 713 -10.85 15.68 7.49
C VAL A 713 -12.35 15.47 7.28
N ASP A 714 -12.71 14.27 6.84
CA ASP A 714 -14.08 13.88 6.49
C ASP A 714 -14.80 13.25 7.69
N PHE A 715 -15.97 13.80 8.05
CA PHE A 715 -16.84 13.30 9.11
C PHE A 715 -18.13 12.64 8.58
N LYS A 716 -18.28 12.48 7.29
CA LYS A 716 -19.52 11.96 6.67
C LYS A 716 -19.89 10.55 7.12
N ASN A 717 -18.91 9.77 7.53
CA ASN A 717 -19.08 8.39 7.96
C ASN A 717 -19.04 8.25 9.50
N THR A 718 -19.07 9.35 10.23
CA THR A 718 -19.07 9.36 11.69
C THR A 718 -20.49 9.59 12.23
N ILE A 719 -20.70 9.14 13.46
CA ILE A 719 -21.87 9.46 14.26
C ILE A 719 -21.41 10.39 15.36
N LEU A 720 -21.98 11.59 15.40
CA LEU A 720 -21.67 12.59 16.43
C LEU A 720 -22.66 12.48 17.57
N ILE A 721 -22.18 12.25 18.76
CA ILE A 721 -22.99 12.20 19.96
C ILE A 721 -22.46 13.25 20.94
N MET A 722 -23.33 14.17 21.33
CA MET A 722 -23.05 15.18 22.33
C MET A 722 -23.84 14.88 23.56
N THR A 723 -23.24 14.88 24.73
CA THR A 723 -23.93 14.65 26.00
C THR A 723 -23.96 15.91 26.84
N SER A 724 -25.05 16.09 27.53
CA SER A 724 -25.21 17.24 28.45
C SER A 724 -26.07 16.85 29.64
N ASN A 725 -25.72 17.44 30.79
CA ASN A 725 -26.49 17.32 32.01
C ASN A 725 -27.45 18.50 32.21
N LEU A 726 -27.55 19.41 31.25
CA LEU A 726 -28.47 20.53 31.30
C LEU A 726 -29.90 20.05 31.46
N GLY A 727 -30.62 20.62 32.38
CA GLY A 727 -32.00 20.29 32.63
C GLY A 727 -32.24 19.00 33.38
N SER A 728 -31.20 18.32 33.88
CA SER A 728 -31.34 17.09 34.64
C SER A 728 -32.26 17.18 35.84
N GLU A 729 -32.24 18.29 36.55
CA GLU A 729 -33.14 18.56 37.69
C GLU A 729 -34.60 18.58 37.25
N TYR A 730 -34.94 19.21 36.14
CA TYR A 730 -36.29 19.25 35.61
C TYR A 730 -36.77 17.83 35.19
N ILE A 731 -35.86 17.05 34.63
CA ILE A 731 -36.17 15.65 34.24
C ILE A 731 -36.40 14.78 35.47
N LEU A 732 -35.55 14.89 36.50
CA LEU A 732 -35.67 14.11 37.73
C LEU A 732 -36.97 14.44 38.52
N ASN A 733 -37.35 15.71 38.54
CA ASN A 733 -38.53 16.17 39.24
C ASN A 733 -39.83 16.09 38.45
N GLY A 734 -39.73 15.92 37.13
CA GLY A 734 -40.86 15.92 36.20
C GLY A 734 -41.28 14.56 35.68
N ILE A 735 -41.08 13.49 36.45
CA ILE A 735 -41.45 12.14 36.02
C ILE A 735 -42.86 11.82 36.50
N ALA A 736 -43.76 11.43 35.59
CA ALA A 736 -45.07 10.92 35.86
C ALA A 736 -45.38 9.71 34.96
N ASN A 737 -45.89 8.60 35.50
CA ASN A 737 -46.20 7.37 34.77
C ASN A 737 -44.96 6.83 33.97
N ASP A 738 -43.82 6.82 34.57
CA ASP A 738 -42.54 6.41 33.96
C ASP A 738 -42.15 7.21 32.68
N ASP A 739 -42.72 8.38 32.51
CA ASP A 739 -42.38 9.27 31.40
C ASP A 739 -42.12 10.73 31.86
N ILE A 740 -41.38 11.49 31.06
CA ILE A 740 -41.10 12.91 31.29
C ILE A 740 -42.37 13.71 30.99
N THR A 741 -42.83 14.53 31.93
CA THR A 741 -43.99 15.40 31.71
C THR A 741 -43.73 16.42 30.59
N PRO A 742 -44.78 16.81 29.81
CA PRO A 742 -44.63 17.88 28.82
C PRO A 742 -44.14 19.19 29.39
N GLU A 743 -44.46 19.51 30.63
CA GLU A 743 -43.99 20.71 31.35
C GLU A 743 -42.49 20.65 31.61
N ALA A 744 -41.97 19.48 32.03
CA ALA A 744 -40.53 19.30 32.22
C ALA A 744 -39.77 19.39 30.91
N ARG A 745 -40.29 18.82 29.82
CA ARG A 745 -39.70 18.94 28.49
C ARG A 745 -39.63 20.40 28.03
N ALA A 746 -40.69 21.14 28.23
CA ALA A 746 -40.75 22.58 27.89
C ALA A 746 -39.70 23.38 28.65
N GLN A 747 -39.51 23.09 29.94
CA GLN A 747 -38.50 23.72 30.77
C GLN A 747 -37.07 23.43 30.32
N VAL A 748 -36.80 22.16 29.96
CA VAL A 748 -35.51 21.74 29.41
C VAL A 748 -35.24 22.39 28.04
N ASP A 749 -36.23 22.45 27.15
CA ASP A 749 -36.11 23.07 25.85
C ASP A 749 -35.85 24.58 25.97
N ALA A 750 -36.49 25.25 26.91
CA ALA A 750 -36.24 26.67 27.21
C ALA A 750 -34.79 26.89 27.71
N LEU A 751 -34.31 26.00 28.56
CA LEU A 751 -32.94 26.03 29.07
C LEU A 751 -31.90 25.81 27.97
N LEU A 752 -32.16 24.88 27.04
CA LEU A 752 -31.31 24.62 25.87
C LEU A 752 -31.19 25.84 24.97
N LYS A 753 -32.31 26.55 24.71
CA LYS A 753 -32.34 27.77 23.89
C LYS A 753 -31.56 28.91 24.54
N THR A 754 -31.42 28.90 25.86
CA THR A 754 -30.62 29.86 26.59
C THR A 754 -29.12 29.59 26.48
N HIS A 755 -28.71 28.33 26.55
CA HIS A 755 -27.31 27.90 26.54
C HIS A 755 -26.69 27.71 25.17
N PHE A 756 -27.48 27.22 24.20
CA PHE A 756 -27.03 26.94 22.85
C PHE A 756 -27.65 27.91 21.85
N ARG A 757 -26.88 28.26 20.81
CA ARG A 757 -27.39 29.09 19.70
C ARG A 757 -28.46 28.31 18.92
N PRO A 758 -29.52 28.97 18.44
CA PRO A 758 -30.53 28.31 17.59
C PRO A 758 -29.96 27.59 16.38
N GLU A 759 -28.93 28.14 15.76
CA GLU A 759 -28.21 27.55 14.63
C GLU A 759 -27.65 26.18 14.95
N PHE A 760 -27.05 26.03 16.14
CA PHE A 760 -26.49 24.79 16.61
C PHE A 760 -27.59 23.73 16.85
N LEU A 761 -28.63 24.09 17.57
CA LEU A 761 -29.74 23.18 17.87
C LEU A 761 -30.51 22.72 16.61
N ASN A 762 -30.67 23.59 15.61
CA ASN A 762 -31.37 23.29 14.37
C ASN A 762 -30.58 22.31 13.46
N ARG A 763 -29.29 22.19 13.65
CA ARG A 763 -28.43 21.29 12.84
C ARG A 763 -28.26 19.91 13.44
N ILE A 764 -28.65 19.72 14.68
CA ILE A 764 -28.66 18.41 15.34
C ILE A 764 -29.86 17.60 14.81
N ASP A 765 -29.63 16.37 14.38
CA ASP A 765 -30.68 15.51 13.83
C ASP A 765 -31.75 15.19 14.87
N GLU A 766 -31.34 14.81 16.08
CA GLU A 766 -32.27 14.47 17.17
C GLU A 766 -31.74 14.95 18.52
N ILE A 767 -32.61 15.53 19.30
CA ILE A 767 -32.38 15.83 20.72
C ILE A 767 -33.11 14.76 21.51
N VAL A 768 -32.36 13.98 22.28
CA VAL A 768 -32.85 12.78 22.96
C VAL A 768 -32.84 12.99 24.46
N TYR A 769 -33.98 12.72 25.09
CA TYR A 769 -34.16 12.81 26.54
C TYR A 769 -34.01 11.44 27.19
N TYR A 770 -33.13 11.35 28.19
CA TYR A 770 -32.92 10.15 28.97
C TYR A 770 -33.74 10.20 30.23
N LYS A 771 -34.37 9.10 30.54
CA LYS A 771 -35.19 8.96 31.77
C LYS A 771 -34.36 8.38 32.89
N PRO A 772 -34.67 8.71 34.16
CA PRO A 772 -34.13 7.98 35.31
C PRO A 772 -34.45 6.48 35.24
N LEU A 773 -33.53 5.65 35.70
CA LEU A 773 -33.68 4.21 35.70
C LEU A 773 -34.69 3.72 36.80
N THR A 774 -35.50 2.74 36.47
CA THR A 774 -36.37 2.05 37.40
C THR A 774 -35.63 0.91 38.11
N LYS A 775 -36.15 0.40 39.23
CA LYS A 775 -35.55 -0.73 39.94
C LYS A 775 -35.45 -2.01 39.08
N GLU A 776 -36.45 -2.27 38.25
CA GLU A 776 -36.43 -3.41 37.31
C GLU A 776 -35.32 -3.28 36.27
N GLN A 777 -35.13 -2.09 35.77
CA GLN A 777 -34.06 -1.80 34.81
C GLN A 777 -32.68 -1.93 35.46
N ILE A 778 -32.53 -1.50 36.68
CA ILE A 778 -31.29 -1.65 37.45
C ILE A 778 -30.96 -3.11 37.71
N SER A 779 -31.96 -3.93 38.01
CA SER A 779 -31.76 -5.38 38.22
C SER A 779 -31.21 -6.04 36.95
N LYS A 780 -31.67 -5.64 35.77
CA LYS A 780 -31.13 -6.11 34.47
C LYS A 780 -29.69 -5.64 34.24
N ILE A 781 -29.35 -4.43 34.65
CA ILE A 781 -27.97 -3.90 34.57
C ILE A 781 -27.05 -4.69 35.50
N VAL A 782 -27.49 -5.03 36.71
CA VAL A 782 -26.72 -5.88 37.63
C VAL A 782 -26.46 -7.26 37.01
N LEU A 783 -27.46 -7.85 36.39
CA LEU A 783 -27.30 -9.13 35.67
C LEU A 783 -26.27 -9.04 34.55
N LEU A 784 -26.26 -7.94 33.74
CA LEU A 784 -25.26 -7.73 32.72
C LEU A 784 -23.84 -7.59 33.30
N MET A 785 -23.68 -6.90 34.42
CA MET A 785 -22.40 -6.77 35.12
C MET A 785 -21.91 -8.11 35.68
N LEU A 786 -22.85 -8.95 36.20
CA LEU A 786 -22.53 -10.31 36.64
C LEU A 786 -22.12 -11.20 35.47
N ASP A 787 -22.78 -11.10 34.32
CA ASP A 787 -22.39 -11.84 33.11
C ASP A 787 -20.99 -11.48 32.66
N SER A 788 -20.60 -10.21 32.75
CA SER A 788 -19.24 -9.74 32.50
C SER A 788 -18.23 -10.36 33.48
N LEU A 789 -18.58 -10.43 34.77
CA LEU A 789 -17.78 -11.11 35.80
C LEU A 789 -17.66 -12.60 35.51
N ASN A 790 -18.77 -13.27 35.16
CA ASN A 790 -18.80 -14.68 34.82
C ASN A 790 -17.98 -15.03 33.60
N LYS A 791 -17.91 -14.16 32.60
CA LYS A 791 -16.99 -14.29 31.44
C LYS A 791 -15.53 -14.28 31.87
N ARG A 792 -15.15 -13.43 32.81
CA ARG A 792 -13.80 -13.40 33.38
C ARG A 792 -13.45 -14.62 34.21
N LEU A 793 -14.47 -15.23 34.87
CA LEU A 793 -14.31 -16.45 35.64
C LEU A 793 -14.45 -17.74 34.82
N ALA A 794 -14.90 -17.68 33.58
CA ALA A 794 -15.06 -18.83 32.70
C ALA A 794 -13.78 -19.64 32.51
N ASP A 795 -12.61 -18.99 32.47
CA ASP A 795 -11.31 -19.65 32.36
C ASP A 795 -11.00 -20.54 33.55
N ARG A 796 -11.56 -20.24 34.70
CA ARG A 796 -11.48 -21.04 35.94
C ARG A 796 -12.65 -21.99 36.11
N GLN A 797 -13.60 -22.01 35.15
CA GLN A 797 -14.84 -22.80 35.19
C GLN A 797 -15.72 -22.50 36.43
N LEU A 798 -15.71 -21.25 36.87
CA LEU A 798 -16.50 -20.78 38.01
C LEU A 798 -17.65 -19.89 37.52
N LYS A 799 -18.75 -19.92 38.24
CA LYS A 799 -19.92 -19.08 38.01
C LYS A 799 -20.38 -18.43 39.31
N VAL A 800 -20.76 -17.16 39.22
CA VAL A 800 -21.32 -16.41 40.37
C VAL A 800 -22.81 -16.18 40.14
N GLU A 801 -23.61 -16.43 41.15
CA GLU A 801 -25.04 -16.16 41.17
C GLU A 801 -25.42 -15.36 42.41
N LEU A 802 -26.42 -14.49 42.25
CA LEU A 802 -27.01 -13.73 43.35
C LEU A 802 -28.39 -14.30 43.67
N THR A 803 -28.71 -14.42 44.98
CA THR A 803 -30.09 -14.68 45.41
C THR A 803 -30.97 -13.45 45.20
N ASP A 804 -32.30 -13.60 45.16
CA ASP A 804 -33.19 -12.44 44.98
C ASP A 804 -33.02 -11.39 46.08
N ALA A 805 -32.80 -11.85 47.31
CA ALA A 805 -32.52 -10.98 48.46
C ALA A 805 -31.20 -10.21 48.29
N ALA A 806 -30.16 -10.91 47.78
CA ALA A 806 -28.87 -10.28 47.46
C ALA A 806 -29.00 -9.27 46.35
N MET A 807 -29.78 -9.57 45.32
CA MET A 807 -30.06 -8.66 44.20
C MET A 807 -30.72 -7.37 44.72
N ASN A 808 -31.72 -7.46 45.54
CA ASN A 808 -32.40 -6.30 46.14
C ASN A 808 -31.46 -5.49 47.04
N ALA A 809 -30.60 -6.13 47.79
CA ALA A 809 -29.59 -5.45 48.61
C ALA A 809 -28.57 -4.69 47.73
N VAL A 810 -28.10 -5.25 46.62
CA VAL A 810 -27.23 -4.59 45.69
C VAL A 810 -27.88 -3.36 45.05
N ILE A 811 -29.14 -3.49 44.66
CA ILE A 811 -29.92 -2.37 44.07
C ILE A 811 -30.09 -1.25 45.10
N ASP A 812 -30.51 -1.56 46.33
CA ASP A 812 -30.75 -0.55 47.37
C ASP A 812 -29.46 0.17 47.79
N GLN A 813 -28.36 -0.51 47.86
CA GLN A 813 -27.07 0.04 48.27
C GLN A 813 -26.25 0.67 47.15
N GLY A 814 -26.35 0.19 45.93
CA GLY A 814 -25.56 0.60 44.79
C GLY A 814 -26.19 1.68 43.89
N PHE A 815 -27.46 1.93 44.06
CA PHE A 815 -28.22 2.89 43.24
C PHE A 815 -28.37 4.23 43.91
N ASP A 816 -28.11 5.32 43.18
CA ASP A 816 -28.31 6.68 43.57
C ASP A 816 -29.19 7.39 42.54
N PRO A 817 -30.33 8.04 42.93
CA PRO A 817 -31.17 8.77 41.98
C PRO A 817 -30.47 9.87 41.19
N VAL A 818 -29.45 10.50 41.76
CA VAL A 818 -28.68 11.58 41.11
C VAL A 818 -27.59 11.05 40.19
N TYR A 819 -26.84 10.04 40.66
CA TYR A 819 -25.72 9.46 39.93
C TYR A 819 -26.08 8.20 39.14
N GLY A 820 -27.31 7.72 39.28
CA GLY A 820 -27.84 6.58 38.54
C GLY A 820 -27.12 5.24 38.83
N ALA A 821 -26.77 4.53 37.82
CA ALA A 821 -26.07 3.25 37.91
C ALA A 821 -24.52 3.39 38.01
N ARG A 822 -23.97 4.57 37.97
CA ARG A 822 -22.52 4.79 38.07
C ARG A 822 -21.90 4.24 39.36
N PRO A 823 -22.50 4.48 40.55
CA PRO A 823 -21.98 3.90 41.81
C PRO A 823 -22.11 2.39 41.88
N LEU A 824 -23.01 1.80 41.11
CA LEU A 824 -23.31 0.38 41.11
C LEU A 824 -22.08 -0.45 40.65
N LYS A 825 -21.36 -0.01 39.69
CA LYS A 825 -20.13 -0.68 39.21
C LYS A 825 -19.05 -0.73 40.31
N ARG A 826 -18.89 0.35 41.06
CA ARG A 826 -17.96 0.39 42.19
C ARG A 826 -18.43 -0.50 43.32
N PHE A 827 -19.74 -0.53 43.58
CA PHE A 827 -20.31 -1.37 44.60
C PHE A 827 -20.09 -2.86 44.28
N ILE A 828 -20.36 -3.29 43.09
CA ILE A 828 -20.10 -4.65 42.62
C ILE A 828 -18.64 -5.00 42.76
N GLN A 829 -17.74 -4.11 42.33
CA GLN A 829 -16.30 -4.33 42.44
C GLN A 829 -15.85 -4.45 43.89
N SER A 830 -16.29 -3.57 44.78
CA SER A 830 -15.85 -3.54 46.18
C SER A 830 -16.48 -4.61 47.06
N LYS A 831 -17.70 -5.01 46.78
CA LYS A 831 -18.43 -5.97 47.58
C LYS A 831 -18.50 -7.37 46.99
N ILE A 832 -18.89 -7.50 45.73
CA ILE A 832 -19.08 -8.82 45.08
C ILE A 832 -17.75 -9.38 44.59
N GLU A 833 -16.97 -8.64 43.82
CA GLU A 833 -15.69 -9.12 43.31
C GLU A 833 -14.72 -9.42 44.45
N THR A 834 -14.73 -8.62 45.53
CA THR A 834 -13.89 -8.82 46.70
C THR A 834 -14.31 -10.09 47.46
N LEU A 835 -15.60 -10.36 47.64
CA LEU A 835 -16.08 -11.61 48.27
C LEU A 835 -15.68 -12.82 47.45
N VAL A 836 -15.85 -12.77 46.13
CA VAL A 836 -15.44 -13.86 45.21
C VAL A 836 -13.94 -14.07 45.29
N ALA A 837 -13.13 -13.01 45.26
CA ALA A 837 -11.68 -13.09 45.36
C ALA A 837 -11.22 -13.70 46.69
N LYS A 838 -11.78 -13.26 47.81
CA LYS A 838 -11.47 -13.83 49.12
C LYS A 838 -11.83 -15.32 49.20
N HIS A 839 -12.97 -15.71 48.62
CA HIS A 839 -13.39 -17.09 48.61
C HIS A 839 -12.50 -18.00 47.75
N ILE A 840 -12.07 -17.51 46.56
CA ILE A 840 -11.16 -18.24 45.66
C ILE A 840 -9.81 -18.45 46.32
N ILE A 841 -9.31 -17.47 47.09
CA ILE A 841 -7.98 -17.54 47.75
C ILE A 841 -8.03 -18.38 49.01
N ALA A 842 -9.12 -18.27 49.81
CA ALA A 842 -9.23 -18.88 51.14
C ALA A 842 -9.77 -20.31 51.16
N ALA A 843 -10.47 -20.73 50.11
CA ALA A 843 -11.13 -22.04 50.05
C ALA A 843 -10.67 -22.83 48.82
N ASP A 844 -10.74 -24.17 48.92
CA ASP A 844 -10.53 -25.08 47.80
C ASP A 844 -11.76 -25.03 46.86
N VAL A 845 -11.77 -24.05 45.96
CA VAL A 845 -12.82 -23.95 44.94
C VAL A 845 -12.47 -24.89 43.78
N LYS A 846 -13.37 -25.82 43.49
CA LYS A 846 -13.17 -26.78 42.38
C LYS A 846 -13.71 -26.24 41.09
N PRO A 847 -13.11 -26.55 39.93
CA PRO A 847 -13.67 -26.22 38.62
C PRO A 847 -15.11 -26.80 38.50
N GLY A 848 -16.04 -25.99 38.05
CA GLY A 848 -17.45 -26.33 37.91
C GLY A 848 -18.34 -25.89 39.09
N ASP A 849 -17.76 -25.33 40.14
CA ASP A 849 -18.51 -24.81 41.28
C ASP A 849 -19.30 -23.53 40.93
N THR A 850 -20.52 -23.42 41.48
CA THR A 850 -21.30 -22.20 41.40
C THR A 850 -21.22 -21.47 42.74
N LEU A 851 -20.73 -20.24 42.71
CA LEU A 851 -20.61 -19.40 43.90
C LEU A 851 -21.89 -18.58 44.07
N THR A 852 -22.64 -18.87 45.11
CA THR A 852 -23.90 -18.18 45.43
C THR A 852 -23.68 -17.12 46.50
N ILE A 853 -24.07 -15.88 46.21
CA ILE A 853 -24.02 -14.76 47.17
C ILE A 853 -25.42 -14.51 47.71
N ASP A 854 -25.54 -14.47 49.02
CA ASP A 854 -26.79 -14.21 49.75
C ASP A 854 -26.59 -13.02 50.73
N VAL A 855 -27.66 -12.62 51.37
CA VAL A 855 -27.71 -11.52 52.36
C VAL A 855 -27.98 -12.13 53.72
N ASN A 856 -27.21 -11.71 54.73
CA ASN A 856 -27.42 -12.07 56.12
C ASN A 856 -28.51 -11.22 56.78
N GLU A 857 -28.84 -11.50 58.01
CA GLU A 857 -29.86 -10.78 58.80
C GLU A 857 -29.52 -9.30 59.07
N ASN A 858 -28.24 -8.96 58.94
CA ASN A 858 -27.75 -7.57 59.08
C ASN A 858 -27.72 -6.80 57.75
N GLY A 859 -28.16 -7.40 56.66
CA GLY A 859 -28.13 -6.79 55.35
C GLY A 859 -26.75 -6.79 54.64
N GLU A 860 -25.82 -7.59 55.11
CA GLU A 860 -24.50 -7.75 54.51
C GLU A 860 -24.43 -8.92 53.52
N LEU A 861 -23.74 -8.72 52.43
CA LEU A 861 -23.54 -9.79 51.45
C LEU A 861 -22.50 -10.81 51.94
N TYR A 862 -22.81 -12.10 51.81
CA TYR A 862 -21.91 -13.18 52.15
C TYR A 862 -21.96 -14.32 51.10
N MET A 863 -20.90 -15.10 51.06
CA MET A 863 -20.84 -16.28 50.21
C MET A 863 -21.60 -17.45 50.83
N ARG A 864 -22.60 -17.99 50.17
CA ARG A 864 -23.36 -19.15 50.56
C ARG A 864 -22.69 -20.42 50.01
N TRP A 865 -22.57 -21.44 50.88
CA TRP A 865 -22.06 -22.76 50.52
C TRP A 865 -23.18 -23.73 50.13
#